data_c1207fb6f15f40489b28b9ccd8d0508a
#
_entry.id   c1207fb6f15f40489b28b9ccd8d0508a
#
_cell.length_a   1.000
_cell.length_b   1.000
_cell.length_c   1.000
_cell.angle_alpha   90.00
_cell.angle_beta   90.00
_cell.angle_gamma   90.00
#
_symmetry.space_group_name_H-M   'P 1'
#
loop_
_entity.id
_entity.type
_entity.pdbx_description
1 polymer ?
#
loop_
_entity_poly.entity_id
_entity_poly.type
_entity_poly.pdbx_seq_one_letter_code
_entity_poly.pdbx_strand_id
1 'polypeptide(L)'
;MLSRMRRILAGVAAALLALPAANAAAETEKELQPYAEAAAGAAARYDALKRKGGEAKCGPDLIGTLRERAGKNIVYPLLYSPKKRMQGSVESWNDIPAVGQLSFLNTSHAALPPGLEAYFKAAVSDDTLYVLAVAKDSHVNFGFRPAYNSDCFELFLDPFFTRDTRSDDSSMQLFITAADPAGKTFRSEGKIPAEARPVPVEGGWGVEIAIPLDNAYFRLKPFDGLAFGFNLSYNNNDDGKARNQKITWSGLDRNDSSWNNPSVFGVMEVVRTDAQPVEPVRPGPAIEENRRRRSAGETFEDLGALARSRPSPAVVRGFMSGRLDNGRAFHDMANDWGANAVRLQLHGIGPKPTWTPENYPVFLDRLEEAVKQAKAAGIKVIPVAFEVPCELDGREMWEVPGVEEGFKRYWRGIAERLKPYAGTIWGYDLYNEPLGRSQLPYAPVEWRQMAVNIMKAIREVDKDVWIIYETGPGGGWRGFEDLKPLPDSRVIYSLHFYEPGAFTHQGIAATQLQDPGLLARAQESTGVEYPAFIGGIRFDEASLERSLRPVIEFQEKYKVPIYVGEFSVIAWAPVDSAVRYLRDVTGIFNRHGWSWTYHAFREYPGWSLEHEDGVVRKDAALKPVRESARGKVMKEAFRAPVVNK
;
A
#
# COMPACT_ATOMS: atom_id res chain seq x y z
N MET A 1 -27.83 -16.31 -17.77
CA MET A 1 -26.58 -16.10 -18.56
C MET A 1 -26.78 -15.03 -19.63
N LEU A 2 -27.74 -15.14 -20.52
CA LEU A 2 -28.14 -14.04 -21.44
C LEU A 2 -28.48 -12.73 -20.71
N SER A 3 -29.01 -12.79 -19.50
CA SER A 3 -29.27 -11.62 -18.67
C SER A 3 -27.99 -10.94 -18.14
N ARG A 4 -26.92 -11.72 -17.90
CA ARG A 4 -25.61 -11.20 -17.46
C ARG A 4 -24.87 -10.47 -18.59
N MET A 5 -24.92 -11.00 -19.80
CA MET A 5 -24.33 -10.35 -20.96
C MET A 5 -25.12 -9.13 -21.43
N ARG A 6 -26.45 -9.15 -21.35
CA ARG A 6 -27.26 -7.94 -21.55
C ARG A 6 -26.93 -6.85 -20.51
N ARG A 7 -26.53 -7.23 -19.29
CA ARG A 7 -26.05 -6.26 -18.27
C ARG A 7 -24.65 -5.73 -18.57
N ILE A 8 -23.77 -6.52 -19.18
CA ILE A 8 -22.45 -6.05 -19.66
C ILE A 8 -22.63 -5.04 -20.78
N LEU A 9 -23.48 -5.33 -21.74
CA LEU A 9 -23.84 -4.41 -22.85
C LEU A 9 -24.59 -3.18 -22.34
N ALA A 10 -25.48 -3.33 -21.36
CA ALA A 10 -26.17 -2.21 -20.71
C ALA A 10 -25.22 -1.37 -19.85
N GLY A 11 -24.20 -1.97 -19.22
CA GLY A 11 -23.17 -1.26 -18.47
C GLY A 11 -22.28 -0.40 -19.39
N VAL A 12 -21.90 -0.90 -20.56
CA VAL A 12 -21.20 -0.13 -21.60
C VAL A 12 -22.08 1.00 -22.11
N ALA A 13 -23.34 0.73 -22.44
CA ALA A 13 -24.29 1.75 -22.91
C ALA A 13 -24.67 2.77 -21.81
N ALA A 14 -24.83 2.34 -20.54
CA ALA A 14 -25.20 3.24 -19.45
C ALA A 14 -24.05 4.17 -18.98
N ALA A 15 -22.80 3.74 -19.10
CA ALA A 15 -21.66 4.61 -18.79
C ALA A 15 -21.43 5.70 -19.85
N LEU A 16 -21.87 5.43 -21.07
CA LEU A 16 -21.87 6.40 -22.16
C LEU A 16 -23.00 7.45 -22.02
N LEU A 17 -24.08 7.10 -21.29
CA LEU A 17 -25.22 7.99 -21.03
C LEU A 17 -25.07 8.87 -19.77
N ALA A 18 -24.01 8.69 -18.97
CA ALA A 18 -23.78 9.42 -17.71
C ALA A 18 -22.80 10.61 -17.84
N LEU A 19 -22.59 11.15 -19.03
CA LEU A 19 -21.89 12.42 -19.24
C LEU A 19 -22.83 13.59 -18.87
N PRO A 20 -22.35 14.69 -18.27
CA PRO A 20 -23.20 15.81 -17.92
C PRO A 20 -23.80 16.42 -19.18
N ALA A 21 -25.12 16.53 -19.18
CA ALA A 21 -25.88 17.11 -20.26
C ALA A 21 -25.58 18.61 -20.40
N ALA A 22 -24.81 18.97 -21.40
CA ALA A 22 -24.87 20.26 -22.06
C ALA A 22 -24.20 20.16 -23.45
N ASN A 23 -25.01 20.15 -24.49
CA ASN A 23 -24.70 20.41 -25.90
C ASN A 23 -23.96 19.38 -26.77
N ALA A 24 -23.86 18.10 -26.42
CA ALA A 24 -23.16 17.13 -27.28
C ALA A 24 -23.95 15.84 -27.59
N ALA A 25 -25.26 15.77 -27.36
CA ALA A 25 -26.00 14.51 -27.44
C ALA A 25 -26.09 13.85 -28.82
N ALA A 26 -26.07 14.62 -29.90
CA ALA A 26 -26.25 14.07 -31.26
C ALA A 26 -24.94 13.67 -31.95
N GLU A 27 -23.82 14.33 -31.65
CA GLU A 27 -22.48 13.92 -32.10
C GLU A 27 -21.95 12.73 -31.32
N THR A 28 -22.25 12.68 -30.03
CA THR A 28 -21.84 11.59 -29.12
C THR A 28 -22.44 10.23 -29.54
N GLU A 29 -23.67 10.18 -29.98
CA GLU A 29 -24.29 8.92 -30.41
C GLU A 29 -23.62 8.31 -31.64
N LYS A 30 -23.17 9.13 -32.57
CA LYS A 30 -22.48 8.70 -33.80
C LYS A 30 -21.03 8.27 -33.55
N GLU A 31 -20.36 8.91 -32.60
CA GLU A 31 -19.02 8.53 -32.15
C GLU A 31 -19.04 7.27 -31.28
N LEU A 32 -20.14 7.00 -30.59
CA LEU A 32 -20.30 5.89 -29.64
C LEU A 32 -20.80 4.60 -30.30
N GLN A 33 -21.40 4.68 -31.48
CA GLN A 33 -21.87 3.53 -32.24
C GLN A 33 -20.77 2.49 -32.54
N PRO A 34 -19.53 2.86 -32.92
CA PRO A 34 -18.43 1.91 -33.09
C PRO A 34 -18.06 1.15 -31.81
N TYR A 35 -18.23 1.77 -30.65
CA TYR A 35 -17.92 1.15 -29.36
C TYR A 35 -18.97 0.13 -28.93
N ALA A 36 -20.25 0.45 -29.14
CA ALA A 36 -21.34 -0.46 -28.91
C ALA A 36 -21.26 -1.69 -29.83
N GLU A 37 -20.89 -1.48 -31.09
CA GLU A 37 -20.68 -2.54 -32.08
C GLU A 37 -19.46 -3.41 -31.76
N ALA A 38 -18.38 -2.81 -31.26
CA ALA A 38 -17.17 -3.53 -30.84
C ALA A 38 -17.40 -4.34 -29.56
N ALA A 39 -18.09 -3.77 -28.58
CA ALA A 39 -18.49 -4.49 -27.38
C ALA A 39 -19.47 -5.64 -27.71
N ALA A 40 -20.38 -5.41 -28.65
CA ALA A 40 -21.28 -6.45 -29.17
C ALA A 40 -20.51 -7.53 -29.95
N GLY A 41 -19.51 -7.13 -30.74
CA GLY A 41 -18.63 -8.06 -31.45
C GLY A 41 -17.73 -8.89 -30.54
N ALA A 42 -17.20 -8.29 -29.48
CA ALA A 42 -16.44 -8.99 -28.43
C ALA A 42 -17.35 -9.96 -27.65
N ALA A 43 -18.57 -9.52 -27.30
CA ALA A 43 -19.58 -10.34 -26.66
C ALA A 43 -20.03 -11.52 -27.53
N ALA A 44 -20.23 -11.31 -28.83
CA ALA A 44 -20.61 -12.37 -29.78
C ALA A 44 -19.48 -13.40 -29.98
N ARG A 45 -18.22 -12.94 -29.98
CA ARG A 45 -17.04 -13.83 -30.03
C ARG A 45 -16.90 -14.65 -28.74
N TYR A 46 -17.12 -14.04 -27.59
CA TYR A 46 -17.14 -14.73 -26.31
C TYR A 46 -18.24 -15.80 -26.24
N ASP A 47 -19.46 -15.52 -26.75
CA ASP A 47 -20.54 -16.50 -26.84
C ASP A 47 -20.22 -17.63 -27.84
N ALA A 48 -19.52 -17.34 -28.93
CA ALA A 48 -19.10 -18.36 -29.88
C ALA A 48 -18.04 -19.32 -29.27
N LEU A 49 -17.14 -18.80 -28.44
CA LEU A 49 -16.13 -19.60 -27.71
C LEU A 49 -16.77 -20.49 -26.64
N LYS A 50 -17.75 -19.97 -25.88
CA LYS A 50 -18.51 -20.77 -24.90
C LYS A 50 -19.29 -21.92 -25.52
N ARG A 51 -19.84 -21.72 -26.71
CA ARG A 51 -20.52 -22.80 -27.44
C ARG A 51 -19.59 -23.93 -27.90
N LYS A 52 -18.29 -23.70 -27.91
CA LYS A 52 -17.25 -24.71 -28.21
C LYS A 52 -16.69 -25.46 -27.00
N GLY A 53 -17.26 -25.28 -25.79
CA GLY A 53 -16.99 -26.14 -24.62
C GLY A 53 -15.75 -25.76 -23.79
N GLY A 54 -15.25 -24.55 -23.89
CA GLY A 54 -14.16 -24.06 -23.03
C GLY A 54 -14.69 -23.44 -21.73
N GLU A 55 -14.50 -24.07 -20.58
CA GLU A 55 -14.71 -23.45 -19.28
C GLU A 55 -13.52 -22.53 -18.93
N ALA A 56 -13.76 -21.22 -18.94
CA ALA A 56 -12.81 -20.24 -18.41
C ALA A 56 -12.85 -20.25 -16.87
N LYS A 57 -11.82 -20.77 -16.26
CA LYS A 57 -11.63 -20.76 -14.79
C LYS A 57 -10.71 -19.63 -14.35
N CYS A 58 -11.11 -18.39 -14.57
CA CYS A 58 -10.63 -17.26 -13.76
C CYS A 58 -11.83 -16.71 -13.01
N GLY A 59 -11.70 -16.54 -11.68
CA GLY A 59 -12.80 -16.22 -10.75
C GLY A 59 -13.87 -15.28 -11.29
N PRO A 60 -14.95 -15.78 -11.92
CA PRO A 60 -15.96 -14.95 -12.58
C PRO A 60 -16.66 -14.00 -11.60
N ASP A 61 -16.59 -14.28 -10.31
CA ASP A 61 -17.26 -13.50 -9.28
C ASP A 61 -16.55 -12.17 -8.95
N LEU A 62 -15.22 -12.11 -9.02
CA LEU A 62 -14.48 -10.86 -8.73
C LEU A 62 -14.69 -9.82 -9.83
N ILE A 63 -14.54 -10.20 -11.09
CA ILE A 63 -14.75 -9.30 -12.23
C ILE A 63 -16.23 -8.90 -12.33
N GLY A 64 -17.16 -9.82 -12.08
CA GLY A 64 -18.58 -9.53 -11.98
C GLY A 64 -18.89 -8.51 -10.90
N THR A 65 -18.29 -8.66 -9.74
CA THR A 65 -18.45 -7.74 -8.60
C THR A 65 -17.86 -6.35 -8.89
N LEU A 66 -16.70 -6.28 -9.52
CA LEU A 66 -16.09 -5.01 -9.93
C LEU A 66 -16.97 -4.27 -10.96
N ARG A 67 -17.54 -4.99 -11.92
CA ARG A 67 -18.46 -4.43 -12.93
C ARG A 67 -19.78 -3.93 -12.34
N GLU A 68 -20.38 -4.65 -11.41
CA GLU A 68 -21.66 -4.28 -10.78
C GLU A 68 -21.54 -3.02 -9.90
N ARG A 69 -20.37 -2.78 -9.32
CA ARG A 69 -20.16 -1.77 -8.28
C ARG A 69 -19.52 -0.48 -8.73
N ALA A 70 -18.64 -0.53 -9.72
CA ALA A 70 -18.00 0.68 -10.20
C ALA A 70 -19.01 1.64 -10.88
N GLY A 71 -20.19 1.15 -11.27
CA GLY A 71 -21.22 1.93 -11.97
C GLY A 71 -20.69 2.62 -13.24
N LYS A 72 -19.44 2.33 -13.64
CA LYS A 72 -18.68 2.97 -14.71
C LYS A 72 -17.73 1.97 -15.35
N ASN A 73 -17.41 2.16 -16.63
CA ASN A 73 -16.48 1.29 -17.35
C ASN A 73 -15.08 1.37 -16.79
N ILE A 74 -14.70 0.37 -16.01
CA ILE A 74 -13.34 0.14 -15.53
C ILE A 74 -12.72 -1.11 -16.14
N VAL A 75 -13.43 -1.73 -17.10
CA VAL A 75 -12.97 -2.92 -17.81
C VAL A 75 -12.76 -2.58 -19.28
N TYR A 76 -11.54 -2.79 -19.76
CA TYR A 76 -11.15 -2.61 -21.14
C TYR A 76 -11.03 -3.99 -21.81
N PRO A 77 -11.78 -4.25 -22.91
CA PRO A 77 -11.62 -5.48 -23.69
C PRO A 77 -10.32 -5.41 -24.50
N LEU A 78 -9.32 -6.14 -24.07
CA LEU A 78 -8.00 -6.18 -24.69
C LEU A 78 -7.99 -7.23 -25.80
N LEU A 79 -8.10 -6.78 -27.06
CA LEU A 79 -8.15 -7.68 -28.19
C LEU A 79 -6.79 -8.35 -28.46
N TYR A 80 -6.81 -9.65 -28.63
CA TYR A 80 -5.66 -10.39 -29.14
C TYR A 80 -5.48 -10.12 -30.65
N SER A 81 -4.33 -9.58 -31.00
CA SER A 81 -3.95 -9.23 -32.36
C SER A 81 -2.50 -9.68 -32.65
N PRO A 82 -2.30 -10.91 -33.18
CA PRO A 82 -0.96 -11.51 -33.32
C PRO A 82 -0.06 -10.76 -34.31
N LYS A 83 -0.66 -9.96 -35.20
CA LYS A 83 0.06 -9.16 -36.20
C LYS A 83 0.27 -7.70 -35.81
N LYS A 84 -0.19 -7.30 -34.62
CA LYS A 84 -0.04 -5.90 -34.16
C LYS A 84 1.44 -5.57 -34.02
N ARG A 85 1.80 -4.38 -34.51
CA ARG A 85 3.14 -3.79 -34.40
C ARG A 85 2.97 -2.26 -34.32
N MET A 86 3.95 -1.59 -33.75
CA MET A 86 3.99 -0.13 -33.77
C MET A 86 4.28 0.37 -35.18
N GLN A 87 3.47 1.27 -35.69
CA GLN A 87 3.57 1.84 -37.05
C GLN A 87 3.79 3.36 -37.07
N GLY A 88 3.61 4.02 -35.90
CA GLY A 88 3.78 5.47 -35.77
C GLY A 88 2.60 6.26 -36.31
N SER A 89 1.39 5.69 -36.38
CA SER A 89 0.19 6.40 -36.83
C SER A 89 -1.06 5.98 -36.07
N VAL A 90 -2.01 6.92 -35.90
CA VAL A 90 -3.31 6.67 -35.30
C VAL A 90 -4.14 5.72 -36.16
N GLU A 91 -4.05 5.84 -37.47
CA GLU A 91 -4.82 5.06 -38.44
C GLU A 91 -4.51 3.56 -38.35
N SER A 92 -3.30 3.22 -37.96
CA SER A 92 -2.89 1.82 -37.74
C SER A 92 -3.65 1.12 -36.62
N TRP A 93 -4.46 1.86 -35.86
CA TRP A 93 -5.29 1.38 -34.75
C TRP A 93 -6.78 1.35 -35.06
N ASN A 94 -7.17 1.57 -36.33
CA ASN A 94 -8.58 1.53 -36.74
C ASN A 94 -9.18 0.12 -36.59
N ASP A 95 -8.35 -0.92 -36.59
CA ASP A 95 -8.73 -2.32 -36.34
C ASP A 95 -9.00 -2.61 -34.86
N ILE A 96 -8.64 -1.70 -33.95
CA ILE A 96 -8.88 -1.80 -32.50
C ILE A 96 -10.04 -0.87 -32.14
N PRO A 97 -11.25 -1.42 -31.94
CA PRO A 97 -12.44 -0.58 -31.77
C PRO A 97 -12.57 -0.02 -30.35
N ALA A 98 -12.02 -0.70 -29.34
CA ALA A 98 -12.12 -0.23 -27.95
C ALA A 98 -11.24 0.99 -27.72
N VAL A 99 -11.78 2.00 -27.01
CA VAL A 99 -11.06 3.21 -26.60
C VAL A 99 -11.22 3.40 -25.09
N GLY A 100 -10.12 3.63 -24.39
CA GLY A 100 -10.11 4.02 -23.00
C GLY A 100 -10.00 5.54 -22.87
N GLN A 101 -11.11 6.22 -22.62
CA GLN A 101 -11.11 7.67 -22.42
C GLN A 101 -10.59 8.02 -21.04
N LEU A 102 -9.60 8.92 -20.95
CA LEU A 102 -9.15 9.49 -19.70
C LEU A 102 -10.10 10.62 -19.30
N SER A 103 -11.06 10.34 -18.44
CA SER A 103 -12.18 11.24 -18.15
C SER A 103 -12.30 11.62 -16.67
N PHE A 104 -11.44 11.07 -15.81
CA PHE A 104 -11.48 11.37 -14.39
C PHE A 104 -10.34 12.32 -14.01
N LEU A 105 -10.71 13.57 -13.75
CA LEU A 105 -9.79 14.53 -13.17
C LEU A 105 -9.42 14.09 -11.76
N ASN A 106 -8.13 14.03 -11.50
CA ASN A 106 -7.65 13.81 -10.15
C ASN A 106 -7.99 15.02 -9.27
N THR A 107 -8.63 14.78 -8.12
CA THR A 107 -9.17 15.82 -7.23
C THR A 107 -8.12 16.79 -6.68
N SER A 108 -6.85 16.44 -6.80
CA SER A 108 -5.75 17.29 -6.34
C SER A 108 -5.42 18.47 -7.28
N HIS A 109 -6.12 18.67 -8.38
CA HIS A 109 -5.74 19.63 -9.41
C HIS A 109 -6.87 20.56 -9.83
N ALA A 110 -6.51 21.67 -10.48
CA ALA A 110 -7.45 22.62 -11.05
C ALA A 110 -8.36 21.95 -12.12
N ALA A 111 -9.46 22.62 -12.46
CA ALA A 111 -10.32 22.18 -13.53
C ALA A 111 -9.54 21.97 -14.84
N LEU A 112 -10.02 21.05 -15.69
CA LEU A 112 -9.39 20.81 -16.99
C LEU A 112 -9.45 22.07 -17.87
N PRO A 113 -8.36 22.41 -18.56
CA PRO A 113 -8.39 23.45 -19.56
C PRO A 113 -9.33 23.06 -20.71
N PRO A 114 -10.01 24.02 -21.33
CA PRO A 114 -10.86 23.75 -22.50
C PRO A 114 -10.06 23.10 -23.63
N GLY A 115 -10.59 22.00 -24.16
CA GLY A 115 -9.98 21.29 -25.29
C GLY A 115 -8.94 20.23 -24.92
N LEU A 116 -8.57 20.08 -23.64
CA LEU A 116 -7.74 18.96 -23.21
C LEU A 116 -8.54 17.66 -23.23
N GLU A 117 -8.13 16.72 -24.07
CA GLU A 117 -8.67 15.36 -24.15
C GLU A 117 -7.53 14.36 -24.21
N ALA A 118 -7.67 13.23 -23.53
CA ALA A 118 -6.73 12.14 -23.67
C ALA A 118 -7.43 10.78 -23.69
N TYR A 119 -6.91 9.86 -24.51
CA TYR A 119 -7.46 8.52 -24.65
C TYR A 119 -6.34 7.51 -24.98
N PHE A 120 -6.68 6.23 -24.86
CA PHE A 120 -5.81 5.16 -25.34
C PHE A 120 -6.60 4.09 -26.10
N LYS A 121 -5.87 3.34 -26.91
CA LYS A 121 -6.27 2.04 -27.46
C LYS A 121 -5.21 1.01 -27.07
N ALA A 122 -5.61 -0.24 -26.88
CA ALA A 122 -4.68 -1.29 -26.55
C ALA A 122 -5.02 -2.61 -27.26
N ALA A 123 -3.98 -3.37 -27.57
CA ALA A 123 -4.06 -4.70 -28.16
C ALA A 123 -2.92 -5.57 -27.61
N VAL A 124 -3.08 -6.89 -27.65
CA VAL A 124 -2.07 -7.82 -27.17
C VAL A 124 -1.73 -8.84 -28.26
N SER A 125 -0.44 -9.10 -28.48
CA SER A 125 0.08 -10.25 -29.24
C SER A 125 0.48 -11.37 -28.29
N ASP A 126 1.14 -12.41 -28.81
CA ASP A 126 1.63 -13.51 -27.98
C ASP A 126 2.70 -13.07 -26.97
N ASP A 127 3.44 -12.03 -27.28
CA ASP A 127 4.64 -11.60 -26.56
C ASP A 127 4.65 -10.13 -26.12
N THR A 128 3.67 -9.33 -26.57
CA THR A 128 3.72 -7.88 -26.39
C THR A 128 2.34 -7.26 -26.14
N LEU A 129 2.23 -6.41 -25.13
CA LEU A 129 1.12 -5.49 -24.93
C LEU A 129 1.43 -4.19 -25.67
N TYR A 130 0.59 -3.83 -26.63
CA TYR A 130 0.67 -2.58 -27.37
C TYR A 130 -0.37 -1.60 -26.84
N VAL A 131 0.05 -0.35 -26.66
CA VAL A 131 -0.83 0.75 -26.24
C VAL A 131 -0.56 1.94 -27.16
N LEU A 132 -1.59 2.50 -27.77
CA LEU A 132 -1.58 3.85 -28.35
C LEU A 132 -2.14 4.79 -27.28
N ALA A 133 -1.39 5.81 -26.91
CA ALA A 133 -1.85 6.88 -26.02
C ALA A 133 -1.82 8.21 -26.78
N VAL A 134 -2.90 8.98 -26.70
CA VAL A 134 -3.09 10.25 -27.43
C VAL A 134 -3.60 11.30 -26.47
N ALA A 135 -3.00 12.50 -26.51
CA ALA A 135 -3.49 13.71 -25.87
C ALA A 135 -3.72 14.80 -26.93
N LYS A 136 -4.93 15.36 -26.97
CA LYS A 136 -5.22 16.64 -27.63
C LYS A 136 -4.92 17.73 -26.62
N ASP A 137 -3.80 18.38 -26.77
CA ASP A 137 -3.26 19.36 -25.87
C ASP A 137 -2.51 20.42 -26.66
N SER A 138 -2.94 21.67 -26.53
CA SER A 138 -2.36 22.79 -27.26
C SER A 138 -1.15 23.42 -26.59
N HIS A 139 -0.84 23.06 -25.34
CA HIS A 139 0.22 23.65 -24.54
C HIS A 139 1.12 22.58 -23.92
N VAL A 140 1.92 21.94 -24.76
CA VAL A 140 2.76 20.81 -24.35
C VAL A 140 4.11 21.28 -23.82
N ASN A 141 4.47 20.89 -22.61
CA ASN A 141 5.73 21.19 -21.94
C ASN A 141 6.48 19.92 -21.52
N PHE A 142 7.47 19.54 -22.29
CA PHE A 142 8.31 18.38 -22.02
C PHE A 142 9.58 18.73 -21.22
N GLY A 143 10.23 17.73 -20.65
CA GLY A 143 11.59 17.82 -20.12
C GLY A 143 11.73 18.20 -18.66
N PHE A 144 10.64 18.32 -17.94
CA PHE A 144 10.66 18.61 -16.48
C PHE A 144 11.03 17.38 -15.65
N ARG A 145 11.55 17.64 -14.46
CA ARG A 145 11.91 16.59 -13.49
C ARG A 145 11.29 16.89 -12.13
N PRO A 146 10.78 15.88 -11.41
CA PRO A 146 10.55 14.49 -11.85
C PRO A 146 9.60 14.40 -13.05
N ALA A 147 9.57 13.24 -13.75
CA ALA A 147 8.86 13.06 -15.03
C ALA A 147 7.37 13.45 -14.98
N TYR A 148 6.69 13.23 -13.87
CA TYR A 148 5.28 13.60 -13.68
C TYR A 148 5.01 15.12 -13.70
N ASN A 149 6.04 15.96 -13.66
CA ASN A 149 5.92 17.41 -13.86
C ASN A 149 6.00 17.83 -15.33
N SER A 150 6.18 16.90 -16.26
CA SER A 150 6.09 17.13 -17.70
C SER A 150 4.71 16.71 -18.21
N ASP A 151 4.37 17.15 -19.40
CA ASP A 151 3.37 16.45 -20.18
C ASP A 151 3.86 15.05 -20.46
N CYS A 152 3.20 14.07 -19.87
CA CYS A 152 3.58 12.67 -20.00
C CYS A 152 2.41 11.73 -19.73
N PHE A 153 2.47 10.55 -20.33
CA PHE A 153 1.61 9.46 -19.95
C PHE A 153 2.24 8.67 -18.79
N GLU A 154 1.42 8.28 -17.84
CA GLU A 154 1.79 7.48 -16.69
C GLU A 154 0.96 6.20 -16.71
N LEU A 155 1.62 5.08 -16.98
CA LEU A 155 1.01 3.78 -17.15
C LEU A 155 1.29 2.91 -15.94
N PHE A 156 0.26 2.23 -15.49
CA PHE A 156 0.31 1.33 -14.34
C PHE A 156 -0.16 -0.06 -14.72
N LEU A 157 0.55 -1.08 -14.25
CA LEU A 157 0.23 -2.50 -14.44
C LEU A 157 0.23 -3.25 -13.13
N ASP A 158 -0.75 -4.14 -12.96
CA ASP A 158 -0.77 -5.20 -11.96
C ASP A 158 -0.98 -6.54 -12.69
N PRO A 159 0.09 -7.13 -13.25
CA PRO A 159 0.00 -8.33 -14.07
C PRO A 159 -0.54 -9.54 -13.33
N PHE A 160 -0.32 -9.62 -12.01
CA PHE A 160 -0.76 -10.71 -11.15
C PHE A 160 -2.20 -10.53 -10.65
N PHE A 161 -2.81 -9.40 -10.96
CA PHE A 161 -4.16 -9.04 -10.54
C PHE A 161 -4.38 -9.13 -9.03
N THR A 162 -3.38 -8.70 -8.27
CA THR A 162 -3.41 -8.75 -6.80
C THR A 162 -4.41 -7.77 -6.22
N ARG A 163 -4.57 -6.61 -6.88
CA ARG A 163 -5.42 -5.50 -6.46
C ARG A 163 -5.13 -5.05 -5.04
N ASP A 164 -3.89 -5.10 -4.69
CA ASP A 164 -3.42 -4.70 -3.38
C ASP A 164 -3.57 -3.19 -3.13
N THR A 165 -3.75 -2.80 -1.89
CA THR A 165 -3.87 -1.39 -1.49
C THR A 165 -2.52 -0.68 -1.37
N ARG A 166 -1.43 -1.41 -1.55
CA ARG A 166 -0.06 -0.87 -1.63
C ARG A 166 0.69 -1.51 -2.78
N SER A 167 1.49 -0.71 -3.47
CA SER A 167 2.40 -1.21 -4.50
C SER A 167 3.50 -2.08 -3.90
N ASP A 168 3.79 -3.16 -4.59
CA ASP A 168 4.91 -4.06 -4.33
C ASP A 168 5.57 -4.49 -5.65
N ASP A 169 6.19 -5.68 -5.71
CA ASP A 169 6.76 -6.23 -6.93
C ASP A 169 5.73 -6.58 -7.97
N SER A 170 4.51 -6.85 -7.52
CA SER A 170 3.43 -7.30 -8.39
C SER A 170 2.86 -6.16 -9.23
N SER A 171 3.13 -4.90 -8.88
CA SER A 171 2.61 -3.73 -9.57
C SER A 171 3.72 -2.82 -10.08
N MET A 172 3.50 -2.19 -11.21
CA MET A 172 4.52 -1.47 -11.96
C MET A 172 3.99 -0.15 -12.48
N GLN A 173 4.88 0.85 -12.46
CA GLN A 173 4.65 2.19 -12.97
C GLN A 173 5.66 2.51 -14.06
N LEU A 174 5.19 3.12 -15.13
CA LEU A 174 5.99 3.60 -16.25
C LEU A 174 5.60 5.04 -16.57
N PHE A 175 6.58 5.92 -16.68
CA PHE A 175 6.39 7.23 -17.32
C PHE A 175 6.82 7.15 -18.78
N ILE A 176 5.95 7.60 -19.67
CA ILE A 176 6.26 7.76 -21.09
C ILE A 176 6.40 9.25 -21.35
N THR A 177 7.64 9.69 -21.49
CA THR A 177 8.00 11.09 -21.58
C THR A 177 8.89 11.35 -22.79
N ALA A 178 8.88 12.59 -23.30
CA ALA A 178 9.76 12.97 -24.39
C ALA A 178 11.24 12.84 -23.95
N ALA A 179 12.06 12.26 -24.82
CA ALA A 179 13.49 12.16 -24.66
C ALA A 179 14.23 13.43 -25.11
N ASP A 180 13.55 14.26 -25.91
CA ASP A 180 14.03 15.58 -26.36
C ASP A 180 12.95 16.66 -26.15
N PRO A 181 13.33 17.93 -25.97
CA PRO A 181 12.38 19.02 -25.72
C PRO A 181 11.37 19.28 -26.86
N ALA A 182 11.66 18.82 -28.07
CA ALA A 182 10.78 18.98 -29.22
C ALA A 182 9.79 17.82 -29.39
N GLY A 183 9.81 16.81 -28.49
CA GLY A 183 8.92 15.66 -28.54
C GLY A 183 9.08 14.78 -29.78
N LYS A 184 10.28 14.74 -30.37
CA LYS A 184 10.56 13.93 -31.56
C LYS A 184 10.86 12.47 -31.20
N THR A 185 11.33 12.23 -30.02
CA THR A 185 11.62 10.90 -29.46
C THR A 185 11.04 10.76 -28.08
N PHE A 186 10.64 9.54 -27.74
CA PHE A 186 10.09 9.22 -26.42
C PHE A 186 10.87 8.10 -25.78
N ARG A 187 10.80 8.03 -24.45
CA ARG A 187 11.38 6.96 -23.66
C ARG A 187 10.43 6.54 -22.55
N SER A 188 10.59 5.32 -22.11
CA SER A 188 9.97 4.84 -20.87
C SER A 188 10.94 5.02 -19.69
N GLU A 189 10.43 5.49 -18.56
CA GLU A 189 11.13 5.54 -17.28
C GLU A 189 10.34 4.70 -16.28
N GLY A 190 10.94 3.64 -15.73
CA GLY A 190 10.29 2.72 -14.80
C GLY A 190 10.96 1.35 -14.79
N LYS A 191 10.35 0.41 -14.06
CA LYS A 191 10.92 -0.93 -13.88
C LYS A 191 10.87 -1.78 -15.15
N ILE A 192 9.81 -1.67 -15.97
CA ILE A 192 9.64 -2.50 -17.15
C ILE A 192 10.28 -1.81 -18.37
N PRO A 193 11.08 -2.51 -19.16
CA PRO A 193 11.51 -1.99 -20.44
C PRO A 193 10.29 -1.91 -21.37
N ALA A 194 10.06 -0.72 -21.93
CA ALA A 194 9.05 -0.51 -22.94
C ALA A 194 9.63 0.34 -24.06
N GLU A 195 9.31 -0.01 -25.31
CA GLU A 195 9.59 0.86 -26.44
C GLU A 195 8.50 1.92 -26.54
N ALA A 196 8.90 3.15 -26.90
CA ALA A 196 7.98 4.25 -27.11
C ALA A 196 8.26 4.90 -28.48
N ARG A 197 7.22 5.00 -29.32
CA ARG A 197 7.31 5.59 -30.67
C ARG A 197 6.35 6.75 -30.80
N PRO A 198 6.82 7.95 -31.22
CA PRO A 198 5.94 9.09 -31.43
C PRO A 198 4.90 8.83 -32.52
N VAL A 199 3.71 9.39 -32.32
CA VAL A 199 2.60 9.36 -33.27
C VAL A 199 2.16 10.80 -33.50
N PRO A 200 2.19 11.29 -34.77
CA PRO A 200 1.67 12.61 -35.11
C PRO A 200 0.16 12.70 -34.83
N VAL A 201 -0.24 13.75 -34.14
CA VAL A 201 -1.64 14.04 -33.81
C VAL A 201 -1.90 15.53 -34.05
N GLU A 202 -2.94 15.86 -34.81
CA GLU A 202 -3.34 17.25 -34.99
C GLU A 202 -3.87 17.86 -33.70
N GLY A 203 -3.31 19.00 -33.29
CA GLY A 203 -3.68 19.68 -32.06
C GLY A 203 -3.23 18.99 -30.77
N GLY A 204 -2.18 18.16 -30.85
CA GLY A 204 -1.67 17.47 -29.68
C GLY A 204 -0.49 16.55 -29.98
N TRP A 205 -0.37 15.47 -29.25
CA TRP A 205 0.68 14.48 -29.42
C TRP A 205 0.20 13.08 -29.06
N GLY A 206 0.91 12.08 -29.56
CA GLY A 206 0.61 10.70 -29.26
C GLY A 206 1.86 9.84 -29.23
N VAL A 207 1.73 8.66 -28.64
CA VAL A 207 2.80 7.68 -28.55
C VAL A 207 2.25 6.27 -28.65
N GLU A 208 2.89 5.42 -29.44
CA GLU A 208 2.75 3.98 -29.34
C GLU A 208 3.74 3.43 -28.34
N ILE A 209 3.29 2.50 -27.50
CA ILE A 209 4.06 1.86 -26.42
C ILE A 209 4.00 0.36 -26.65
N ALA A 210 5.15 -0.30 -26.61
CA ALA A 210 5.25 -1.77 -26.67
C ALA A 210 5.91 -2.29 -25.39
N ILE A 211 5.18 -3.13 -24.64
CA ILE A 211 5.60 -3.71 -23.37
C ILE A 211 5.74 -5.21 -23.57
N PRO A 212 6.97 -5.77 -23.46
CA PRO A 212 7.17 -7.21 -23.51
C PRO A 212 6.42 -7.92 -22.39
N LEU A 213 5.74 -9.02 -22.71
CA LEU A 213 5.01 -9.85 -21.73
C LEU A 213 5.90 -10.88 -21.01
N ASP A 214 7.11 -11.10 -21.48
CA ASP A 214 8.18 -11.80 -20.78
C ASP A 214 9.32 -10.81 -20.50
N ASN A 215 9.48 -10.46 -19.24
CA ASN A 215 10.46 -9.45 -18.82
C ASN A 215 11.03 -9.79 -17.42
N ALA A 216 11.84 -8.91 -16.89
CA ALA A 216 12.50 -9.12 -15.59
C ALA A 216 11.52 -9.26 -14.41
N TYR A 217 10.29 -8.77 -14.51
CA TYR A 217 9.34 -8.71 -13.40
C TYR A 217 8.19 -9.69 -13.53
N PHE A 218 7.70 -9.97 -14.75
CA PHE A 218 6.61 -10.92 -14.97
C PHE A 218 6.74 -11.65 -16.30
N ARG A 219 6.12 -12.83 -16.36
CA ARG A 219 5.93 -13.65 -17.55
C ARG A 219 4.45 -13.95 -17.70
N LEU A 220 3.85 -13.38 -18.72
CA LEU A 220 2.42 -13.47 -19.00
C LEU A 220 2.21 -14.05 -20.39
N LYS A 221 1.33 -15.04 -20.50
CA LYS A 221 0.86 -15.57 -21.78
C LYS A 221 -0.61 -15.24 -21.94
N PRO A 222 -1.01 -14.49 -22.99
CA PRO A 222 -2.39 -14.11 -23.17
C PRO A 222 -3.27 -15.34 -23.50
N PHE A 223 -4.33 -15.54 -22.72
CA PHE A 223 -5.40 -16.50 -22.99
C PHE A 223 -6.74 -15.81 -22.86
N ASP A 224 -7.80 -16.37 -23.44
CA ASP A 224 -9.14 -15.76 -23.39
C ASP A 224 -9.65 -15.65 -21.94
N GLY A 225 -10.06 -14.45 -21.55
CA GLY A 225 -10.51 -14.12 -20.20
C GLY A 225 -9.39 -13.86 -19.19
N LEU A 226 -8.11 -13.84 -19.60
CA LEU A 226 -7.04 -13.36 -18.71
C LEU A 226 -7.31 -11.91 -18.35
N ALA A 227 -7.33 -11.64 -17.04
CA ALA A 227 -7.52 -10.29 -16.51
C ALA A 227 -6.29 -9.82 -15.73
N PHE A 228 -5.93 -8.56 -15.89
CA PHE A 228 -4.89 -7.91 -15.10
C PHE A 228 -5.21 -6.44 -14.85
N GLY A 229 -4.61 -5.87 -13.80
CA GLY A 229 -4.81 -4.48 -13.44
C GLY A 229 -4.09 -3.54 -14.41
N PHE A 230 -4.78 -2.49 -14.84
CA PHE A 230 -4.22 -1.46 -15.71
C PHE A 230 -4.81 -0.09 -15.37
N ASN A 231 -3.99 0.94 -15.39
CA ASN A 231 -4.45 2.32 -15.45
C ASN A 231 -3.54 3.13 -16.36
N LEU A 232 -4.10 4.13 -17.02
CA LEU A 232 -3.36 5.13 -17.76
C LEU A 232 -3.81 6.52 -17.31
N SER A 233 -2.84 7.37 -17.03
CA SER A 233 -3.05 8.76 -16.69
C SER A 233 -2.26 9.66 -17.64
N TYR A 234 -2.76 10.87 -17.84
CA TYR A 234 -2.05 11.96 -18.50
C TYR A 234 -1.77 13.05 -17.48
N ASN A 235 -0.51 13.38 -17.31
CA ASN A 235 -0.05 14.51 -16.52
C ASN A 235 0.08 15.72 -17.45
N ASN A 236 -0.58 16.81 -17.12
CA ASN A 236 -0.64 18.05 -17.91
C ASN A 236 0.13 19.17 -17.23
N ASN A 237 0.97 19.88 -17.99
CA ASN A 237 1.78 21.02 -17.53
C ASN A 237 1.62 22.20 -18.46
N ASP A 238 0.58 23.02 -18.28
CA ASP A 238 0.31 24.21 -19.12
C ASP A 238 1.23 25.39 -18.83
N ASP A 239 1.70 25.54 -17.58
CA ASP A 239 2.40 26.74 -17.13
C ASP A 239 3.93 26.65 -17.23
N GLY A 240 4.45 25.51 -17.68
CA GLY A 240 5.88 25.28 -17.82
C GLY A 240 6.65 25.27 -16.50
N LYS A 241 5.99 24.91 -15.38
CA LYS A 241 6.61 24.82 -14.06
C LYS A 241 6.51 23.42 -13.45
N ALA A 242 5.28 22.96 -13.29
CA ALA A 242 4.98 21.66 -12.71
C ALA A 242 3.62 21.16 -13.22
N ARG A 243 3.26 19.92 -12.87
CA ARG A 243 1.97 19.33 -13.21
C ARG A 243 0.81 20.19 -12.69
N ASN A 244 -0.02 20.68 -13.60
CA ASN A 244 -1.22 21.44 -13.29
C ASN A 244 -2.45 20.54 -13.10
N GLN A 245 -2.59 19.51 -13.96
CA GLN A 245 -3.68 18.54 -13.88
C GLN A 245 -3.14 17.12 -14.08
N LYS A 246 -3.92 16.15 -13.59
CA LYS A 246 -3.79 14.74 -13.95
C LYS A 246 -5.17 14.18 -14.25
N ILE A 247 -5.32 13.64 -15.42
CA ILE A 247 -6.53 12.90 -15.82
C ILE A 247 -6.22 11.42 -15.95
N THR A 248 -7.15 10.57 -15.53
CA THR A 248 -6.95 9.13 -15.48
C THR A 248 -8.10 8.38 -16.12
N TRP A 249 -7.82 7.16 -16.58
CA TRP A 249 -8.84 6.27 -17.12
C TRP A 249 -9.67 5.61 -16.02
N SER A 250 -9.04 5.11 -14.96
CA SER A 250 -9.76 4.45 -13.88
C SER A 250 -10.51 5.45 -13.00
N GLY A 251 -11.83 5.36 -12.96
CA GLY A 251 -12.66 6.16 -12.06
C GLY A 251 -12.51 5.81 -10.56
N LEU A 252 -11.70 4.79 -10.24
CA LEU A 252 -11.32 4.44 -8.88
C LEU A 252 -10.16 5.29 -8.37
N ASP A 253 -9.31 5.81 -9.25
CA ASP A 253 -8.14 6.63 -8.89
C ASP A 253 -8.49 8.13 -8.86
N ARG A 254 -9.27 8.54 -7.88
CA ARG A 254 -9.67 9.95 -7.72
C ARG A 254 -8.68 10.80 -6.92
N ASN A 255 -7.80 10.17 -6.15
CA ASN A 255 -6.92 10.83 -5.19
C ASN A 255 -5.43 10.74 -5.56
N ASP A 256 -5.12 10.51 -6.84
CA ASP A 256 -3.73 10.31 -7.30
C ASP A 256 -2.99 9.21 -6.52
N SER A 257 -3.64 8.07 -6.36
CA SER A 257 -3.11 6.97 -5.55
C SER A 257 -2.56 5.80 -6.37
N SER A 258 -2.72 5.79 -7.69
CA SER A 258 -2.22 4.70 -8.57
C SER A 258 -0.72 4.42 -8.39
N TRP A 259 0.08 5.42 -8.06
CA TRP A 259 1.53 5.25 -7.89
C TRP A 259 1.90 4.30 -6.72
N ASN A 260 1.01 4.11 -5.76
CA ASN A 260 1.24 3.23 -4.61
C ASN A 260 0.06 2.31 -4.26
N ASN A 261 -1.02 2.33 -5.05
CA ASN A 261 -2.25 1.59 -4.74
C ASN A 261 -2.82 0.89 -5.99
N PRO A 262 -2.41 -0.35 -6.29
CA PRO A 262 -2.94 -1.13 -7.41
C PRO A 262 -4.44 -1.42 -7.34
N SER A 263 -5.08 -1.32 -6.18
CA SER A 263 -6.51 -1.58 -6.03
C SER A 263 -7.39 -0.58 -6.81
N VAL A 264 -6.84 0.61 -7.12
CA VAL A 264 -7.55 1.64 -7.89
C VAL A 264 -7.37 1.52 -9.40
N PHE A 265 -6.60 0.54 -9.89
CA PHE A 265 -6.49 0.29 -11.32
C PHE A 265 -7.81 -0.21 -11.90
N GLY A 266 -8.07 0.11 -13.15
CA GLY A 266 -9.06 -0.60 -13.95
C GLY A 266 -8.58 -2.00 -14.31
N VAL A 267 -9.31 -2.67 -15.18
CA VAL A 267 -9.03 -4.06 -15.58
C VAL A 267 -8.90 -4.13 -17.10
N MET A 268 -7.83 -4.72 -17.59
CA MET A 268 -7.76 -5.24 -18.94
C MET A 268 -8.15 -6.71 -18.93
N GLU A 269 -9.07 -7.10 -19.81
CA GLU A 269 -9.51 -8.48 -20.00
C GLU A 269 -9.22 -8.91 -21.44
N VAL A 270 -8.36 -9.91 -21.60
CA VAL A 270 -7.98 -10.42 -22.91
C VAL A 270 -9.17 -11.08 -23.60
N VAL A 271 -9.40 -10.71 -24.86
CA VAL A 271 -10.42 -11.29 -25.73
C VAL A 271 -9.72 -11.96 -26.90
N ARG A 272 -9.77 -13.30 -26.95
CA ARG A 272 -9.21 -14.09 -28.05
C ARG A 272 -10.23 -15.16 -28.51
N THR A 273 -10.12 -15.55 -29.80
CA THR A 273 -11.05 -16.48 -30.44
C THR A 273 -10.52 -17.91 -30.56
N ASP A 274 -9.24 -18.08 -30.40
CA ASP A 274 -8.56 -19.38 -30.40
C ASP A 274 -8.35 -19.88 -28.97
N ALA A 275 -8.49 -21.18 -28.77
CA ALA A 275 -8.28 -21.81 -27.47
C ALA A 275 -6.77 -21.83 -27.14
N GLN A 276 -6.42 -21.29 -25.97
CA GLN A 276 -5.08 -21.33 -25.42
C GLN A 276 -5.11 -22.01 -24.05
N PRO A 277 -4.01 -22.66 -23.63
CA PRO A 277 -3.89 -23.14 -22.26
C PRO A 277 -4.00 -21.97 -21.26
N VAL A 278 -4.73 -22.17 -20.18
CA VAL A 278 -4.77 -21.22 -19.06
C VAL A 278 -3.48 -21.39 -18.26
N GLU A 279 -2.61 -20.41 -18.33
CA GLU A 279 -1.36 -20.38 -17.57
C GLU A 279 -1.37 -19.25 -16.56
N PRO A 280 -0.97 -19.48 -15.29
CA PRO A 280 -0.85 -18.40 -14.33
C PRO A 280 0.28 -17.44 -14.74
N VAL A 281 0.12 -16.16 -14.44
CA VAL A 281 1.21 -15.18 -14.55
C VAL A 281 2.32 -15.58 -13.59
N ARG A 282 3.55 -15.65 -14.08
CA ARG A 282 4.71 -16.07 -13.28
C ARG A 282 5.60 -14.87 -12.95
N PRO A 283 6.23 -14.85 -11.78
CA PRO A 283 7.28 -13.88 -11.46
C PRO A 283 8.42 -13.96 -12.48
N GLY A 284 8.98 -12.80 -12.80
CA GLY A 284 10.20 -12.70 -13.60
C GLY A 284 11.46 -12.83 -12.73
N PRO A 285 12.64 -12.95 -13.37
CA PRO A 285 13.89 -13.21 -12.65
C PRO A 285 14.27 -12.17 -11.60
N ALA A 286 13.89 -10.89 -11.78
CA ALA A 286 14.18 -9.85 -10.79
C ALA A 286 13.38 -10.06 -9.49
N ILE A 287 12.10 -10.45 -9.59
CA ILE A 287 11.27 -10.79 -8.43
C ILE A 287 11.83 -12.04 -7.74
N GLU A 288 12.16 -13.08 -8.51
CA GLU A 288 12.73 -14.32 -7.97
C GLU A 288 14.04 -14.07 -7.23
N GLU A 289 14.94 -13.26 -7.80
CA GLU A 289 16.21 -12.89 -7.17
C GLU A 289 16.00 -12.04 -5.91
N ASN A 290 15.08 -11.08 -5.94
CA ASN A 290 14.75 -10.27 -4.76
C ASN A 290 14.17 -11.13 -3.64
N ARG A 291 13.30 -12.10 -3.97
CA ARG A 291 12.80 -13.09 -3.00
C ARG A 291 13.94 -13.92 -2.41
N ARG A 292 14.85 -14.40 -3.27
CA ARG A 292 16.03 -15.14 -2.84
C ARG A 292 16.92 -14.30 -1.91
N ARG A 293 17.20 -13.05 -2.24
CA ARG A 293 18.00 -12.14 -1.40
C ARG A 293 17.36 -11.86 -0.06
N ARG A 294 16.04 -11.61 -0.02
CA ARG A 294 15.31 -11.40 1.24
C ARG A 294 15.32 -12.62 2.15
N SER A 295 15.30 -13.81 1.56
CA SER A 295 15.33 -15.06 2.31
C SER A 295 16.74 -15.55 2.64
N ALA A 296 17.80 -14.88 2.16
CA ALA A 296 19.19 -15.24 2.43
C ALA A 296 19.60 -14.89 3.86
N GLY A 297 20.58 -15.62 4.41
CA GLY A 297 21.17 -15.39 5.73
C GLY A 297 20.98 -16.55 6.69
N GLU A 298 21.55 -16.41 7.88
CA GLU A 298 21.50 -17.43 8.93
C GLU A 298 20.05 -17.71 9.35
N THR A 299 19.68 -18.99 9.38
CA THR A 299 18.37 -19.46 9.85
C THR A 299 18.56 -20.56 10.87
N PHE A 300 17.56 -20.81 11.70
CA PHE A 300 17.52 -22.04 12.49
C PHE A 300 17.06 -23.20 11.60
N GLU A 301 17.86 -24.26 11.52
CA GLU A 301 17.49 -25.47 10.79
C GLU A 301 16.53 -26.36 11.58
N ASP A 302 16.57 -26.35 12.91
CA ASP A 302 15.69 -27.16 13.79
C ASP A 302 14.86 -26.29 14.75
N LEU A 303 13.90 -25.53 14.20
CA LEU A 303 12.95 -24.77 14.98
C LEU A 303 11.93 -25.65 15.72
N GLY A 304 11.72 -26.90 15.28
CA GLY A 304 10.75 -27.80 15.89
C GLY A 304 11.16 -28.25 17.29
N ALA A 305 12.43 -28.52 17.52
CA ALA A 305 12.95 -28.86 18.86
C ALA A 305 12.98 -27.64 19.78
N LEU A 306 13.36 -26.47 19.25
CA LEU A 306 13.40 -25.21 20.01
C LEU A 306 12.00 -24.70 20.38
N ALA A 307 11.02 -24.82 19.50
CA ALA A 307 9.64 -24.39 19.76
C ALA A 307 9.01 -25.12 20.94
N ARG A 308 9.37 -26.40 21.15
CA ARG A 308 8.86 -27.21 22.27
C ARG A 308 9.45 -26.83 23.61
N SER A 309 10.59 -26.18 23.65
CA SER A 309 11.30 -25.79 24.88
C SER A 309 11.16 -24.30 25.24
N ARG A 310 10.42 -23.52 24.43
CA ARG A 310 10.28 -22.06 24.62
C ARG A 310 9.15 -21.74 25.59
N PRO A 311 9.40 -21.01 26.66
CA PRO A 311 8.32 -20.29 27.32
C PRO A 311 7.80 -19.22 26.34
N SER A 312 6.51 -19.20 26.06
CA SER A 312 5.91 -18.09 25.32
C SER A 312 5.99 -16.81 26.16
N PRO A 313 6.23 -15.63 25.56
CA PRO A 313 6.13 -14.39 26.30
C PRO A 313 4.69 -14.20 26.77
N ALA A 314 4.50 -13.55 27.93
CA ALA A 314 3.15 -13.19 28.36
C ALA A 314 2.49 -12.30 27.31
N VAL A 315 1.21 -12.54 27.00
CA VAL A 315 0.44 -11.70 26.07
C VAL A 315 0.28 -10.31 26.66
N VAL A 316 0.65 -9.30 25.89
CA VAL A 316 0.49 -7.91 26.27
C VAL A 316 -0.51 -7.21 25.37
N ARG A 317 -1.24 -6.27 25.98
CA ARG A 317 -2.18 -5.35 25.31
C ARG A 317 -1.93 -3.96 25.85
N GLY A 318 -1.49 -3.06 25.00
CA GLY A 318 -0.99 -1.79 25.47
C GLY A 318 -1.20 -0.65 24.50
N PHE A 319 -0.53 0.43 24.79
CA PHE A 319 -0.48 1.62 23.97
C PHE A 319 0.94 1.88 23.47
N MET A 320 1.04 2.52 22.34
CA MET A 320 2.25 3.21 21.93
C MET A 320 2.25 4.64 22.49
N SER A 321 3.38 5.12 22.97
CA SER A 321 3.56 6.51 23.39
C SER A 321 5.03 6.94 23.45
N GLY A 322 5.28 8.18 23.01
CA GLY A 322 6.57 8.88 23.18
C GLY A 322 6.49 10.09 24.12
N ARG A 323 5.28 10.41 24.60
CA ARG A 323 5.03 11.60 25.45
C ARG A 323 4.61 11.18 26.87
N LEU A 324 5.58 10.71 27.62
CA LEU A 324 5.36 10.31 29.01
C LEU A 324 5.95 11.37 29.94
N ASP A 325 5.17 12.40 30.21
CA ASP A 325 5.61 13.55 30.99
C ASP A 325 5.81 13.21 32.49
N ASN A 326 5.13 12.17 32.96
CA ASN A 326 5.23 11.68 34.35
C ASN A 326 4.60 10.30 34.51
N GLY A 327 4.80 9.67 35.64
CA GLY A 327 4.26 8.34 35.98
C GLY A 327 2.73 8.23 35.95
N ARG A 328 2.01 9.35 35.91
CA ARG A 328 0.55 9.35 35.83
C ARG A 328 0.04 8.69 34.55
N ALA A 329 0.72 8.87 33.41
CA ALA A 329 0.35 8.24 32.16
C ALA A 329 0.31 6.71 32.25
N PHE A 330 1.29 6.09 32.92
CA PHE A 330 1.32 4.65 33.14
C PHE A 330 0.19 4.18 34.06
N HIS A 331 -0.12 4.95 35.11
CA HIS A 331 -1.26 4.66 35.98
C HIS A 331 -2.59 4.76 35.25
N ASP A 332 -2.77 5.80 34.41
CA ASP A 332 -3.97 5.94 33.61
C ASP A 332 -4.12 4.78 32.61
N MET A 333 -3.04 4.37 31.94
CA MET A 333 -3.04 3.19 31.06
C MET A 333 -3.48 1.92 31.79
N ALA A 334 -2.94 1.67 32.97
CA ALA A 334 -3.25 0.48 33.76
C ALA A 334 -4.67 0.52 34.33
N ASN A 335 -5.04 1.61 35.01
CA ASN A 335 -6.24 1.68 35.84
C ASN A 335 -7.48 2.09 35.04
N ASP A 336 -7.36 3.08 34.17
CA ASP A 336 -8.49 3.60 33.41
C ASP A 336 -8.77 2.76 32.16
N TRP A 337 -7.71 2.26 31.51
CA TRP A 337 -7.80 1.50 30.28
C TRP A 337 -7.73 -0.01 30.46
N GLY A 338 -7.04 -0.50 31.48
CA GLY A 338 -6.76 -1.92 31.66
C GLY A 338 -5.62 -2.43 30.76
N ALA A 339 -4.81 -1.52 30.24
CA ALA A 339 -3.61 -1.87 29.49
C ALA A 339 -2.52 -2.42 30.42
N ASN A 340 -1.70 -3.34 29.92
CA ASN A 340 -0.61 -3.95 30.69
C ASN A 340 0.78 -3.72 30.08
N ALA A 341 0.86 -2.97 28.98
CA ALA A 341 2.12 -2.66 28.31
C ALA A 341 2.11 -1.26 27.67
N VAL A 342 3.32 -0.73 27.45
CA VAL A 342 3.57 0.45 26.63
C VAL A 342 4.70 0.16 25.65
N ARG A 343 4.47 0.44 24.36
CA ARG A 343 5.50 0.55 23.34
C ARG A 343 6.05 1.96 23.40
N LEU A 344 7.25 2.08 23.95
CA LEU A 344 7.85 3.35 24.34
C LEU A 344 8.79 3.87 23.26
N GLN A 345 8.39 4.96 22.60
CA GLN A 345 9.21 5.61 21.57
C GLN A 345 10.43 6.29 22.19
N LEU A 346 11.61 5.79 21.92
CA LEU A 346 12.82 6.27 22.57
C LEU A 346 13.20 7.70 22.19
N HIS A 347 12.86 8.15 20.98
CA HIS A 347 13.15 9.52 20.54
C HIS A 347 12.39 10.62 21.33
N GLY A 348 11.37 10.25 22.07
CA GLY A 348 10.57 11.19 22.90
C GLY A 348 11.11 11.41 24.31
N ILE A 349 12.12 10.66 24.76
CA ILE A 349 12.52 10.58 26.18
C ILE A 349 13.80 11.35 26.50
N GLY A 350 14.44 12.00 25.64
CA GLY A 350 15.71 12.66 25.93
C GLY A 350 15.94 13.89 25.09
N PRO A 351 17.08 14.55 25.28
CA PRO A 351 17.54 15.53 24.32
C PRO A 351 17.76 14.85 22.96
N LYS A 352 17.52 15.55 21.87
CA LYS A 352 17.74 15.05 20.53
C LYS A 352 18.98 15.62 19.88
N PRO A 353 19.71 14.84 19.15
CA PRO A 353 19.61 13.37 18.97
C PRO A 353 20.00 12.63 20.28
N THR A 354 19.33 11.50 20.56
CA THR A 354 19.54 10.79 21.84
C THR A 354 20.87 10.05 21.93
N TRP A 355 21.49 9.74 20.82
CA TRP A 355 22.62 8.83 20.66
C TRP A 355 24.01 9.50 20.69
N THR A 356 24.08 10.84 20.72
CA THR A 356 25.38 11.52 20.79
C THR A 356 26.06 11.32 22.14
N PRO A 357 27.39 11.40 22.22
CA PRO A 357 28.12 11.19 23.47
C PRO A 357 27.61 12.07 24.63
N GLU A 358 27.20 13.30 24.33
CA GLU A 358 26.71 14.27 25.31
C GLU A 358 25.29 13.94 25.78
N ASN A 359 24.43 13.50 24.87
CA ASN A 359 23.00 13.29 25.13
C ASN A 359 22.67 11.88 25.62
N TYR A 360 23.45 10.88 25.21
CA TYR A 360 23.14 9.48 25.48
C TYR A 360 23.07 9.14 26.99
N PRO A 361 23.95 9.63 27.86
CA PRO A 361 23.83 9.40 29.30
C PRO A 361 22.54 9.99 29.87
N VAL A 362 22.18 11.22 29.46
CA VAL A 362 20.93 11.89 29.90
C VAL A 362 19.69 11.14 29.42
N PHE A 363 19.74 10.64 28.18
CA PHE A 363 18.67 9.79 27.63
C PHE A 363 18.52 8.50 28.44
N LEU A 364 19.62 7.80 28.76
CA LEU A 364 19.59 6.56 29.55
C LEU A 364 19.02 6.79 30.95
N ASP A 365 19.35 7.90 31.61
CA ASP A 365 18.82 8.24 32.93
C ASP A 365 17.29 8.46 32.88
N ARG A 366 16.81 9.18 31.86
CA ARG A 366 15.37 9.38 31.67
C ARG A 366 14.62 8.09 31.30
N LEU A 367 15.23 7.26 30.46
CA LEU A 367 14.67 5.95 30.10
C LEU A 367 14.55 5.05 31.34
N GLU A 368 15.58 4.99 32.16
CA GLU A 368 15.56 4.22 33.41
C GLU A 368 14.46 4.74 34.34
N GLU A 369 14.31 6.06 34.48
CA GLU A 369 13.25 6.63 35.32
C GLU A 369 11.85 6.29 34.77
N ALA A 370 11.63 6.36 33.47
CA ALA A 370 10.37 5.93 32.84
C ALA A 370 10.06 4.45 33.12
N VAL A 371 11.08 3.58 33.05
CA VAL A 371 10.93 2.16 33.36
C VAL A 371 10.60 1.94 34.84
N LYS A 372 11.18 2.70 35.78
CA LYS A 372 10.84 2.65 37.22
C LYS A 372 9.38 3.02 37.45
N GLN A 373 8.90 4.08 36.79
CA GLN A 373 7.52 4.54 36.87
C GLN A 373 6.55 3.52 36.29
N ALA A 374 6.86 2.94 35.13
CA ALA A 374 6.07 1.87 34.52
C ALA A 374 6.00 0.64 35.42
N LYS A 375 7.12 0.24 36.07
CA LYS A 375 7.17 -0.83 37.06
C LYS A 375 6.23 -0.56 38.24
N ALA A 376 6.23 0.66 38.76
CA ALA A 376 5.35 1.05 39.85
C ALA A 376 3.86 0.98 39.46
N ALA A 377 3.52 1.24 38.20
CA ALA A 377 2.17 1.12 37.64
C ALA A 377 1.80 -0.31 37.21
N GLY A 378 2.71 -1.27 37.27
CA GLY A 378 2.48 -2.65 36.80
C GLY A 378 2.48 -2.79 35.28
N ILE A 379 3.01 -1.80 34.53
CA ILE A 379 3.07 -1.77 33.06
C ILE A 379 4.38 -2.39 32.56
N LYS A 380 4.30 -3.30 31.60
CA LYS A 380 5.45 -3.79 30.84
C LYS A 380 5.91 -2.74 29.84
N VAL A 381 7.22 -2.63 29.64
CA VAL A 381 7.82 -1.66 28.72
C VAL A 381 8.42 -2.37 27.51
N ILE A 382 8.14 -1.83 26.34
CA ILE A 382 8.70 -2.23 25.04
C ILE A 382 9.45 -1.02 24.50
N PRO A 383 10.73 -0.82 24.83
CA PRO A 383 11.51 0.26 24.22
C PRO A 383 11.68 0.00 22.73
N VAL A 384 11.41 1.02 21.90
CA VAL A 384 11.56 0.95 20.44
C VAL A 384 12.41 2.09 19.91
N ALA A 385 13.42 1.77 19.08
CA ALA A 385 14.25 2.77 18.45
C ALA A 385 13.51 3.43 17.27
N PHE A 386 13.40 4.75 17.29
CA PHE A 386 12.87 5.60 16.21
C PHE A 386 13.94 6.45 15.54
N GLU A 387 15.07 6.63 16.20
CA GLU A 387 16.21 7.37 15.66
C GLU A 387 17.25 6.38 15.13
N VAL A 388 17.86 6.74 14.03
CA VAL A 388 19.07 6.06 13.55
C VAL A 388 20.26 6.61 14.35
N PRO A 389 20.98 5.77 15.11
CA PRO A 389 22.01 6.25 16.05
C PRO A 389 23.36 6.59 15.35
N CYS A 390 23.27 7.36 14.29
CA CYS A 390 24.41 7.99 13.60
C CYS A 390 23.92 9.15 12.72
N GLU A 391 24.84 9.96 12.22
CA GLU A 391 24.53 10.98 11.23
C GLU A 391 24.36 10.38 9.84
N LEU A 392 23.30 10.80 9.13
CA LEU A 392 22.93 10.27 7.82
C LEU A 392 23.37 11.17 6.65
N ASP A 393 23.68 12.44 6.88
CA ASP A 393 24.06 13.44 5.87
C ASP A 393 23.12 13.45 4.66
N GLY A 394 21.81 13.28 4.91
CA GLY A 394 20.76 13.24 3.88
C GLY A 394 20.70 11.93 3.08
N ARG A 395 21.49 10.93 3.40
CA ARG A 395 21.47 9.59 2.79
C ARG A 395 20.48 8.66 3.48
N GLU A 396 20.07 7.61 2.81
CA GLU A 396 19.37 6.52 3.48
C GLU A 396 20.32 5.77 4.44
N MET A 397 19.81 5.33 5.59
CA MET A 397 20.62 4.66 6.61
C MET A 397 21.34 3.41 6.08
N TRP A 398 20.74 2.73 5.10
CA TRP A 398 21.30 1.52 4.48
C TRP A 398 22.56 1.79 3.64
N GLU A 399 22.78 3.04 3.28
CA GLU A 399 23.92 3.50 2.48
C GLU A 399 25.05 4.11 3.34
N VAL A 400 24.82 4.25 4.66
CA VAL A 400 25.77 4.93 5.55
C VAL A 400 26.64 3.93 6.28
N PRO A 401 27.97 3.92 6.03
CA PRO A 401 28.90 3.10 6.80
C PRO A 401 28.82 3.43 8.30
N GLY A 402 28.80 2.39 9.13
CA GLY A 402 28.81 2.57 10.60
C GLY A 402 27.43 2.64 11.26
N VAL A 403 26.33 2.67 10.51
CA VAL A 403 24.95 2.60 11.06
C VAL A 403 24.77 1.39 11.96
N GLU A 404 25.19 0.21 11.51
CA GLU A 404 25.09 -1.03 12.30
C GLU A 404 25.84 -0.92 13.61
N GLU A 405 27.05 -0.41 13.59
CA GLU A 405 27.86 -0.21 14.81
C GLU A 405 27.22 0.84 15.75
N GLY A 406 26.57 1.85 15.19
CA GLY A 406 25.76 2.81 15.93
C GLY A 406 24.62 2.11 16.70
N PHE A 407 23.82 1.31 16.00
CA PHE A 407 22.75 0.52 16.63
C PHE A 407 23.25 -0.47 17.67
N LYS A 408 24.35 -1.16 17.40
CA LYS A 408 24.95 -2.11 18.37
C LYS A 408 25.36 -1.41 19.67
N ARG A 409 26.04 -0.25 19.57
CA ARG A 409 26.40 0.56 20.75
C ARG A 409 25.16 1.05 21.50
N TYR A 410 24.18 1.58 20.75
CA TYR A 410 22.94 2.12 21.29
C TYR A 410 22.18 1.06 22.09
N TRP A 411 21.93 -0.10 21.50
CA TRP A 411 21.19 -1.18 22.14
C TRP A 411 21.96 -1.86 23.28
N ARG A 412 23.30 -1.96 23.15
CA ARG A 412 24.13 -2.50 24.23
C ARG A 412 24.01 -1.63 25.50
N GLY A 413 24.14 -0.32 25.39
CA GLY A 413 24.01 0.58 26.54
C GLY A 413 22.60 0.60 27.13
N ILE A 414 21.54 0.51 26.32
CA ILE A 414 20.17 0.36 26.79
C ILE A 414 20.03 -0.97 27.57
N ALA A 415 20.52 -2.08 27.02
CA ALA A 415 20.45 -3.39 27.65
C ALA A 415 21.21 -3.42 28.98
N GLU A 416 22.40 -2.83 29.06
CA GLU A 416 23.18 -2.68 30.29
C GLU A 416 22.41 -1.89 31.35
N ARG A 417 21.83 -0.75 30.97
CA ARG A 417 21.05 0.10 31.90
C ARG A 417 19.78 -0.56 32.37
N LEU A 418 19.07 -1.28 31.51
CA LEU A 418 17.76 -1.84 31.83
C LEU A 418 17.77 -3.28 32.34
N LYS A 419 18.92 -3.97 32.34
CA LYS A 419 19.05 -5.34 32.85
C LYS A 419 18.50 -5.54 34.28
N PRO A 420 18.64 -4.58 35.23
CA PRO A 420 18.04 -4.70 36.55
C PRO A 420 16.51 -4.71 36.57
N TYR A 421 15.88 -4.32 35.43
CA TYR A 421 14.43 -4.22 35.27
C TYR A 421 13.87 -5.31 34.35
N ALA A 422 14.56 -6.46 34.21
CA ALA A 422 14.17 -7.55 33.30
C ALA A 422 12.71 -7.99 33.48
N GLY A 423 12.18 -7.97 34.75
CA GLY A 423 10.77 -8.27 35.01
C GLY A 423 9.77 -7.22 34.47
N THR A 424 10.22 -6.02 34.13
CA THR A 424 9.40 -4.92 33.58
C THR A 424 9.55 -4.82 32.04
N ILE A 425 10.73 -5.11 31.53
CA ILE A 425 10.97 -5.11 30.07
C ILE A 425 10.30 -6.35 29.48
N TRP A 426 9.43 -6.14 28.51
CA TRP A 426 8.78 -7.23 27.76
C TRP A 426 9.63 -7.69 26.57
N GLY A 427 10.31 -6.76 25.92
CA GLY A 427 11.22 -7.01 24.82
C GLY A 427 11.81 -5.71 24.26
N TYR A 428 12.92 -5.80 23.56
CA TYR A 428 13.53 -4.67 22.84
C TYR A 428 13.12 -4.70 21.38
N ASP A 429 12.39 -3.68 20.94
CA ASP A 429 11.93 -3.49 19.56
C ASP A 429 13.03 -2.74 18.78
N LEU A 430 13.74 -3.47 17.93
CA LEU A 430 15.05 -3.06 17.44
C LEU A 430 15.02 -1.77 16.60
N TYR A 431 14.01 -1.60 15.76
CA TYR A 431 13.83 -0.39 14.96
C TYR A 431 12.43 -0.30 14.37
N ASN A 432 11.84 0.90 14.46
CA ASN A 432 10.50 1.19 13.95
C ASN A 432 10.50 1.26 12.43
N GLU A 433 9.61 0.53 11.79
CA GLU A 433 9.28 0.61 10.36
C GLU A 433 10.51 0.60 9.42
N PRO A 434 11.32 -0.46 9.41
CA PRO A 434 12.47 -0.56 8.53
C PRO A 434 12.06 -0.34 7.07
N LEU A 435 12.51 0.79 6.50
CA LEU A 435 12.13 1.24 5.16
C LEU A 435 13.34 1.78 4.41
N GLY A 436 13.59 1.26 3.23
CA GLY A 436 14.51 1.82 2.24
C GLY A 436 13.71 2.31 1.04
N ARG A 437 13.65 3.62 0.81
CA ARG A 437 12.86 4.17 -0.31
C ARG A 437 13.38 3.72 -1.66
N SER A 438 14.69 3.60 -1.78
CA SER A 438 15.39 3.08 -2.98
C SER A 438 15.14 1.58 -3.21
N GLN A 439 14.70 0.86 -2.18
CA GLN A 439 14.48 -0.59 -2.20
C GLN A 439 12.99 -0.98 -2.22
N LEU A 440 12.09 -0.02 -2.18
CA LEU A 440 10.66 -0.28 -2.31
C LEU A 440 10.36 -1.04 -3.61
N PRO A 441 9.43 -1.97 -3.58
CA PRO A 441 8.46 -2.29 -2.54
C PRO A 441 8.93 -3.35 -1.51
N TYR A 442 10.22 -3.61 -1.41
CA TYR A 442 10.77 -4.63 -0.54
C TYR A 442 11.25 -4.10 0.80
N ALA A 443 11.43 -5.01 1.74
CA ALA A 443 12.25 -4.75 2.92
C ALA A 443 13.68 -4.42 2.50
N PRO A 444 14.35 -3.51 3.21
CA PRO A 444 15.79 -3.31 3.00
C PRO A 444 16.53 -4.63 3.16
N VAL A 445 17.34 -5.00 2.16
CA VAL A 445 18.05 -6.30 2.16
C VAL A 445 19.05 -6.40 3.30
N GLU A 446 19.55 -5.26 3.78
CA GLU A 446 20.49 -5.16 4.90
C GLU A 446 19.84 -5.41 6.26
N TRP A 447 18.51 -5.12 6.39
CA TRP A 447 17.84 -5.08 7.68
C TRP A 447 17.91 -6.39 8.46
N ARG A 448 17.63 -7.51 7.80
CA ARG A 448 17.62 -8.80 8.49
C ARG A 448 18.98 -9.12 9.12
N GLN A 449 20.08 -8.95 8.38
CA GLN A 449 21.41 -9.23 8.89
C GLN A 449 21.84 -8.20 9.95
N MET A 450 21.52 -6.94 9.78
CA MET A 450 21.74 -5.89 10.78
C MET A 450 21.01 -6.21 12.08
N ALA A 451 19.74 -6.63 12.02
CA ALA A 451 18.98 -7.03 13.19
C ALA A 451 19.60 -8.23 13.93
N VAL A 452 20.12 -9.22 13.18
CA VAL A 452 20.87 -10.35 13.77
C VAL A 452 22.14 -9.85 14.50
N ASN A 453 22.86 -8.91 13.94
CA ASN A 453 24.08 -8.38 14.54
C ASN A 453 23.79 -7.51 15.78
N ILE A 454 22.73 -6.70 15.73
CA ILE A 454 22.23 -5.93 16.88
C ILE A 454 21.81 -6.89 18.01
N MET A 455 21.03 -7.92 17.66
CA MET A 455 20.60 -8.94 18.61
C MET A 455 21.80 -9.62 19.28
N LYS A 456 22.82 -10.03 18.53
CA LYS A 456 24.05 -10.60 19.08
C LYS A 456 24.73 -9.65 20.09
N ALA A 457 24.77 -8.34 19.79
CA ALA A 457 25.32 -7.34 20.70
C ALA A 457 24.50 -7.21 22.02
N ILE A 458 23.17 -7.30 21.94
CA ILE A 458 22.31 -7.34 23.12
C ILE A 458 22.56 -8.62 23.92
N ARG A 459 22.74 -9.77 23.26
CA ARG A 459 22.99 -11.07 23.91
C ARG A 459 24.30 -11.13 24.70
N GLU A 460 25.27 -10.30 24.37
CA GLU A 460 26.50 -10.14 25.20
C GLU A 460 26.17 -9.61 26.60
N VAL A 461 25.12 -8.79 26.72
CA VAL A 461 24.69 -8.15 27.95
C VAL A 461 23.55 -8.94 28.64
N ASP A 462 22.49 -9.22 27.87
CA ASP A 462 21.25 -9.87 28.36
C ASP A 462 20.90 -11.06 27.47
N LYS A 463 21.07 -12.26 28.00
CA LYS A 463 20.82 -13.53 27.30
C LYS A 463 19.34 -13.90 27.25
N ASP A 464 18.52 -13.30 28.13
CA ASP A 464 17.16 -13.75 28.39
C ASP A 464 16.06 -12.81 27.89
N VAL A 465 16.37 -11.54 27.61
CA VAL A 465 15.40 -10.58 27.12
C VAL A 465 14.83 -10.99 25.74
N TRP A 466 13.56 -10.73 25.51
CA TRP A 466 12.97 -10.92 24.20
C TRP A 466 13.44 -9.83 23.23
N ILE A 467 13.73 -10.22 22.01
CA ILE A 467 14.01 -9.31 20.90
C ILE A 467 12.76 -9.21 20.04
N ILE A 468 12.37 -8.01 19.68
CA ILE A 468 11.27 -7.78 18.78
C ILE A 468 11.85 -7.39 17.42
N TYR A 469 11.57 -8.20 16.42
CA TYR A 469 11.96 -7.99 15.04
C TYR A 469 10.76 -7.53 14.25
N GLU A 470 10.81 -6.28 13.84
CA GLU A 470 9.79 -5.70 12.96
C GLU A 470 10.15 -5.97 11.50
N THR A 471 9.18 -6.45 10.73
CA THR A 471 9.39 -6.74 9.31
C THR A 471 9.42 -5.46 8.48
N GLY A 472 10.10 -5.50 7.34
CA GLY A 472 10.00 -4.45 6.32
C GLY A 472 9.14 -4.89 5.13
N PRO A 473 8.80 -3.97 4.20
CA PRO A 473 9.00 -2.53 4.32
C PRO A 473 7.97 -1.89 5.27
N GLY A 474 8.43 -0.95 6.11
CA GLY A 474 7.55 -0.13 6.93
C GLY A 474 6.67 -0.91 7.92
N GLY A 475 7.17 -1.98 8.52
CA GLY A 475 6.40 -2.82 9.45
C GLY A 475 5.28 -3.65 8.81
N GLY A 476 5.23 -3.72 7.49
CA GLY A 476 4.10 -4.31 6.78
C GLY A 476 4.00 -5.83 6.92
N TRP A 477 2.77 -6.35 6.99
CA TRP A 477 2.46 -7.79 7.09
C TRP A 477 3.02 -8.63 5.92
N ARG A 478 3.22 -8.03 4.75
CA ARG A 478 3.80 -8.70 3.58
C ARG A 478 5.26 -9.13 3.79
N GLY A 479 5.97 -8.47 4.69
CA GLY A 479 7.31 -8.88 5.06
C GLY A 479 7.41 -10.31 5.58
N PHE A 480 6.28 -10.93 5.93
CA PHE A 480 6.22 -12.33 6.38
C PHE A 480 6.18 -13.36 5.24
N GLU A 481 5.85 -12.99 4.00
CA GLU A 481 5.71 -13.94 2.89
C GLU A 481 6.96 -14.77 2.64
N ASP A 482 8.13 -14.14 2.68
CA ASP A 482 9.43 -14.79 2.44
C ASP A 482 10.32 -14.81 3.70
N LEU A 483 9.76 -14.47 4.88
CA LEU A 483 10.51 -14.37 6.11
C LEU A 483 10.95 -15.74 6.60
N LYS A 484 12.23 -15.84 6.97
CA LYS A 484 12.77 -16.94 7.76
C LYS A 484 13.08 -16.45 9.17
N PRO A 485 12.85 -17.26 10.20
CA PRO A 485 13.16 -16.87 11.57
C PRO A 485 14.62 -16.45 11.74
N LEU A 486 14.84 -15.49 12.64
CA LEU A 486 16.18 -15.10 13.05
C LEU A 486 16.83 -16.23 13.88
N PRO A 487 18.17 -16.32 13.90
CA PRO A 487 18.91 -17.40 14.58
C PRO A 487 18.95 -17.19 16.12
N ASP A 488 17.80 -16.98 16.72
CA ASP A 488 17.63 -16.86 18.18
C ASP A 488 16.25 -17.36 18.62
N SER A 489 16.21 -17.99 19.78
CA SER A 489 14.98 -18.60 20.30
C SER A 489 14.02 -17.61 20.95
N ARG A 490 14.48 -16.44 21.34
CA ARG A 490 13.69 -15.41 22.03
C ARG A 490 13.45 -14.21 21.14
N VAL A 491 12.82 -14.46 19.98
CA VAL A 491 12.41 -13.44 19.03
C VAL A 491 10.90 -13.41 18.92
N ILE A 492 10.33 -12.23 19.05
CA ILE A 492 8.94 -11.89 18.78
C ILE A 492 8.94 -11.21 17.41
N TYR A 493 8.06 -11.62 16.50
CA TYR A 493 7.95 -11.02 15.17
C TYR A 493 6.84 -10.00 15.17
N SER A 494 7.18 -8.78 14.76
CA SER A 494 6.28 -7.62 14.80
C SER A 494 5.83 -7.19 13.42
N LEU A 495 4.61 -6.68 13.38
CA LEU A 495 4.05 -5.98 12.21
C LEU A 495 3.23 -4.77 12.69
N HIS A 496 3.00 -3.84 11.75
CA HIS A 496 1.99 -2.79 11.87
C HIS A 496 0.79 -3.11 10.98
N PHE A 497 -0.42 -2.80 11.44
CA PHE A 497 -1.63 -3.15 10.69
C PHE A 497 -2.62 -2.00 10.62
N TYR A 498 -2.65 -1.36 9.45
CA TYR A 498 -3.52 -0.23 9.17
C TYR A 498 -4.40 -0.45 7.92
N GLU A 499 -4.55 -1.71 7.47
CA GLU A 499 -5.35 -2.00 6.29
C GLU A 499 -6.87 -1.85 6.56
N PRO A 500 -7.62 -1.26 5.65
CA PRO A 500 -7.14 -0.54 4.48
C PRO A 500 -6.74 0.91 4.84
N GLY A 501 -5.56 1.35 4.40
CA GLY A 501 -5.04 2.68 4.71
C GLY A 501 -5.96 3.82 4.28
N ALA A 502 -6.70 3.65 3.17
CA ALA A 502 -7.69 4.61 2.72
C ALA A 502 -8.83 4.85 3.74
N PHE A 503 -9.10 3.88 4.62
CA PHE A 503 -10.06 4.03 5.72
C PHE A 503 -9.37 4.53 7.00
N THR A 504 -8.30 3.85 7.42
CA THR A 504 -7.66 4.13 8.71
C THR A 504 -6.97 5.48 8.76
N HIS A 505 -6.46 5.97 7.61
CA HIS A 505 -5.74 7.24 7.46
C HIS A 505 -6.51 8.28 6.64
N GLN A 506 -7.81 8.07 6.41
CA GLN A 506 -8.61 9.00 5.62
C GLN A 506 -8.47 10.44 6.13
N GLY A 507 -8.22 11.38 5.23
CA GLY A 507 -8.12 12.81 5.56
C GLY A 507 -6.94 13.22 6.45
N ILE A 508 -6.00 12.32 6.79
CA ILE A 508 -4.87 12.67 7.68
C ILE A 508 -4.01 13.79 7.11
N ALA A 509 -3.84 13.83 5.80
CA ALA A 509 -3.10 14.88 5.14
C ALA A 509 -3.72 16.28 5.35
N ALA A 510 -5.05 16.36 5.58
CA ALA A 510 -5.74 17.63 5.84
C ALA A 510 -5.23 18.35 7.08
N THR A 511 -4.74 17.62 8.06
CA THR A 511 -4.32 18.17 9.36
C THR A 511 -2.87 18.66 9.35
N GLN A 512 -2.10 18.28 8.35
CA GLN A 512 -0.68 18.60 8.21
C GLN A 512 -0.42 19.67 7.15
N LEU A 513 -1.43 20.02 6.34
CA LEU A 513 -1.29 20.93 5.22
C LEU A 513 -1.70 22.34 5.60
N GLN A 514 -0.82 23.29 5.39
CA GLN A 514 -1.09 24.74 5.56
C GLN A 514 -1.76 25.35 4.32
N ASP A 515 -1.63 24.70 3.15
CA ASP A 515 -2.26 25.15 1.91
C ASP A 515 -3.77 24.90 1.92
N PRO A 516 -4.64 25.94 1.78
CA PRO A 516 -6.09 25.78 1.83
C PRO A 516 -6.66 24.88 0.73
N GLY A 517 -6.04 24.85 -0.45
CA GLY A 517 -6.47 24.00 -1.56
C GLY A 517 -6.18 22.53 -1.28
N LEU A 518 -4.99 22.22 -0.78
CA LEU A 518 -4.63 20.88 -0.36
C LEU A 518 -5.45 20.40 0.84
N LEU A 519 -5.76 21.31 1.77
CA LEU A 519 -6.63 21.02 2.92
C LEU A 519 -8.05 20.61 2.46
N ALA A 520 -8.66 21.39 1.56
CA ALA A 520 -10.00 21.09 1.04
C ALA A 520 -10.06 19.70 0.38
N ARG A 521 -9.04 19.34 -0.41
CA ARG A 521 -8.95 18.03 -1.09
C ARG A 521 -8.77 16.87 -0.11
N ALA A 522 -7.94 17.04 0.90
CA ALA A 522 -7.77 16.00 1.91
C ALA A 522 -9.07 15.79 2.72
N GLN A 523 -9.89 16.83 2.90
CA GLN A 523 -11.23 16.71 3.48
C GLN A 523 -12.20 15.91 2.58
N GLU A 524 -12.07 16.01 1.26
CA GLU A 524 -12.84 15.19 0.31
C GLU A 524 -12.51 13.70 0.38
N SER A 525 -11.33 13.34 0.90
CA SER A 525 -10.93 11.94 1.11
C SER A 525 -11.46 11.33 2.41
N THR A 526 -12.34 12.02 3.13
CA THR A 526 -13.01 11.54 4.35
C THR A 526 -14.34 10.88 4.04
N GLY A 527 -14.96 10.24 5.03
CA GLY A 527 -16.25 9.56 4.89
C GLY A 527 -16.15 8.16 4.29
N VAL A 528 -14.94 7.61 4.18
CA VAL A 528 -14.76 6.20 3.80
C VAL A 528 -15.31 5.31 4.92
N GLU A 529 -16.19 4.40 4.57
CA GLU A 529 -16.86 3.49 5.51
C GLU A 529 -16.15 2.13 5.64
N TYR A 530 -16.46 1.41 6.72
CA TYR A 530 -16.08 0.02 6.96
C TYR A 530 -17.23 -0.71 7.70
N PRO A 531 -17.63 -1.93 7.28
CA PRO A 531 -17.18 -2.69 6.11
C PRO A 531 -17.65 -2.04 4.82
N ALA A 532 -16.77 -1.98 3.83
CA ALA A 532 -17.10 -1.35 2.54
C ALA A 532 -16.26 -1.92 1.40
N PHE A 533 -16.59 -1.51 0.18
CA PHE A 533 -15.74 -1.69 -0.97
C PHE A 533 -14.85 -0.47 -1.15
N ILE A 534 -13.56 -0.68 -1.03
CA ILE A 534 -12.53 0.33 -1.18
C ILE A 534 -11.62 -0.12 -2.33
N GLY A 535 -11.50 0.71 -3.36
CA GLY A 535 -10.75 0.34 -4.55
C GLY A 535 -11.22 -0.95 -5.25
N GLY A 536 -12.52 -1.27 -5.16
CA GLY A 536 -13.07 -2.49 -5.76
C GLY A 536 -12.86 -3.77 -4.95
N ILE A 537 -12.17 -3.71 -3.82
CA ILE A 537 -11.98 -4.83 -2.89
C ILE A 537 -12.94 -4.65 -1.71
N ARG A 538 -13.63 -5.73 -1.33
CA ARG A 538 -14.43 -5.72 -0.12
C ARG A 538 -13.50 -5.85 1.09
N PHE A 539 -13.56 -4.84 1.95
CA PHE A 539 -12.95 -4.87 3.27
C PHE A 539 -14.02 -5.15 4.34
N ASP A 540 -13.85 -6.26 5.02
CA ASP A 540 -14.61 -6.71 6.18
C ASP A 540 -13.67 -7.60 7.03
N GLU A 541 -14.14 -8.09 8.17
CA GLU A 541 -13.34 -8.92 9.08
C GLU A 541 -12.63 -10.08 8.35
N ALA A 542 -13.36 -10.80 7.49
CA ALA A 542 -12.80 -11.95 6.76
C ALA A 542 -11.71 -11.53 5.78
N SER A 543 -11.83 -10.36 5.15
CA SER A 543 -10.80 -9.86 4.23
C SER A 543 -9.57 -9.35 4.98
N LEU A 544 -9.74 -8.72 6.15
CA LEU A 544 -8.62 -8.31 7.01
C LEU A 544 -7.83 -9.54 7.51
N GLU A 545 -8.53 -10.59 7.93
CA GLU A 545 -7.89 -11.84 8.35
C GLU A 545 -7.17 -12.53 7.18
N ARG A 546 -7.74 -12.52 5.96
CA ARG A 546 -7.05 -13.00 4.75
C ARG A 546 -5.78 -12.21 4.44
N SER A 547 -5.77 -10.89 4.63
CA SER A 547 -4.56 -10.09 4.46
C SER A 547 -3.45 -10.50 5.43
N LEU A 548 -3.82 -10.93 6.64
CA LEU A 548 -2.89 -11.41 7.66
C LEU A 548 -2.46 -12.88 7.48
N ARG A 549 -2.91 -13.55 6.43
CA ARG A 549 -2.58 -14.94 6.17
C ARG A 549 -1.08 -15.26 6.17
N PRO A 550 -0.18 -14.45 5.55
CA PRO A 550 1.26 -14.71 5.64
C PRO A 550 1.80 -14.73 7.08
N VAL A 551 1.26 -13.87 7.95
CA VAL A 551 1.63 -13.82 9.37
C VAL A 551 1.13 -15.05 10.12
N ILE A 552 -0.11 -15.46 9.85
CA ILE A 552 -0.73 -16.65 10.45
C ILE A 552 0.05 -17.91 10.05
N GLU A 553 0.33 -18.08 8.76
CA GLU A 553 1.10 -19.22 8.24
C GLU A 553 2.52 -19.25 8.81
N PHE A 554 3.18 -18.09 8.95
CA PHE A 554 4.48 -17.98 9.57
C PHE A 554 4.44 -18.40 11.05
N GLN A 555 3.48 -17.90 11.82
CA GLN A 555 3.28 -18.30 13.22
C GLN A 555 3.03 -19.81 13.34
N GLU A 556 2.13 -20.36 12.53
CA GLU A 556 1.78 -21.77 12.57
C GLU A 556 2.94 -22.67 12.19
N LYS A 557 3.70 -22.28 11.17
CA LYS A 557 4.87 -23.03 10.69
C LYS A 557 6.00 -23.05 11.71
N TYR A 558 6.32 -21.88 12.27
CA TYR A 558 7.52 -21.73 13.08
C TYR A 558 7.25 -21.70 14.59
N LYS A 559 5.99 -21.70 15.00
CA LYS A 559 5.55 -21.64 16.41
C LYS A 559 6.18 -20.49 17.19
N VAL A 560 6.19 -19.31 16.59
CA VAL A 560 6.80 -18.09 17.12
C VAL A 560 5.74 -17.12 17.63
N PRO A 561 6.06 -16.26 18.62
CA PRO A 561 5.15 -15.22 19.07
C PRO A 561 5.05 -14.09 18.04
N ILE A 562 3.83 -13.58 17.86
CA ILE A 562 3.53 -12.43 17.00
C ILE A 562 3.09 -11.24 17.86
N TYR A 563 3.49 -10.06 17.41
CA TYR A 563 3.15 -8.79 18.02
C TYR A 563 2.69 -7.78 16.95
N VAL A 564 1.55 -7.14 17.18
CA VAL A 564 1.10 -6.01 16.35
C VAL A 564 1.54 -4.72 17.06
N GLY A 565 2.67 -4.16 16.59
CA GLY A 565 3.31 -3.00 17.21
C GLY A 565 2.49 -1.73 17.10
N GLU A 566 1.77 -1.58 16.00
CA GLU A 566 0.87 -0.45 15.75
C GLU A 566 -0.38 -0.87 15.00
N PHE A 567 -1.51 -0.32 15.42
CA PHE A 567 -2.77 -0.26 14.69
C PHE A 567 -3.64 0.85 15.27
N SER A 568 -4.45 1.47 14.46
CA SER A 568 -5.46 2.43 14.89
C SER A 568 -6.41 2.79 13.75
N VAL A 569 -7.34 3.68 14.01
CA VAL A 569 -8.18 4.35 13.02
C VAL A 569 -8.35 5.81 13.41
N ILE A 570 -8.27 6.68 12.44
CA ILE A 570 -8.31 8.13 12.64
C ILE A 570 -9.65 8.59 13.26
N ALA A 571 -9.63 9.59 14.12
CA ALA A 571 -10.78 10.05 14.91
C ALA A 571 -11.98 10.50 14.07
N TRP A 572 -11.76 11.02 12.89
CA TRP A 572 -12.82 11.50 12.01
C TRP A 572 -13.33 10.45 10.99
N ALA A 573 -12.90 9.22 11.08
CA ALA A 573 -13.59 8.14 10.38
C ALA A 573 -15.05 8.03 10.86
N PRO A 574 -16.01 7.58 10.00
CA PRO A 574 -17.39 7.37 10.43
C PRO A 574 -17.43 6.50 11.69
N VAL A 575 -18.14 6.98 12.72
CA VAL A 575 -18.04 6.43 14.10
C VAL A 575 -18.35 4.95 14.16
N ASP A 576 -19.47 4.51 13.56
CA ASP A 576 -19.87 3.11 13.57
C ASP A 576 -18.88 2.21 12.82
N SER A 577 -18.29 2.74 11.74
CA SER A 577 -17.24 2.07 10.97
C SER A 577 -15.95 1.92 11.78
N ALA A 578 -15.52 2.98 12.47
CA ALA A 578 -14.34 2.96 13.33
C ALA A 578 -14.49 1.95 14.49
N VAL A 579 -15.66 1.97 15.14
CA VAL A 579 -16.01 1.02 16.22
C VAL A 579 -15.99 -0.42 15.73
N ARG A 580 -16.58 -0.69 14.57
CA ARG A 580 -16.60 -2.04 13.98
C ARG A 580 -15.20 -2.49 13.59
N TYR A 581 -14.44 -1.65 12.91
CA TYR A 581 -13.06 -1.94 12.51
C TYR A 581 -12.19 -2.33 13.72
N LEU A 582 -12.20 -1.52 14.79
CA LEU A 582 -11.41 -1.80 15.99
C LEU A 582 -11.84 -3.11 16.66
N ARG A 583 -13.12 -3.43 16.66
CA ARG A 583 -13.63 -4.71 17.17
C ARG A 583 -13.14 -5.88 16.34
N ASP A 584 -13.20 -5.76 15.01
CA ASP A 584 -12.81 -6.82 14.08
C ASP A 584 -11.29 -7.08 14.17
N VAL A 585 -10.45 -6.04 14.10
CA VAL A 585 -8.98 -6.22 14.16
C VAL A 585 -8.53 -6.78 15.51
N THR A 586 -9.04 -6.25 16.63
CA THR A 586 -8.68 -6.78 17.96
C THR A 586 -9.24 -8.18 18.17
N GLY A 587 -10.39 -8.49 17.58
CA GLY A 587 -10.96 -9.84 17.55
C GLY A 587 -10.03 -10.82 16.82
N ILE A 588 -9.52 -10.45 15.65
CA ILE A 588 -8.56 -11.26 14.88
C ILE A 588 -7.28 -11.48 15.71
N PHE A 589 -6.67 -10.42 16.24
CA PHE A 589 -5.43 -10.53 17.01
C PHE A 589 -5.62 -11.44 18.24
N ASN A 590 -6.72 -11.31 18.94
CA ASN A 590 -7.03 -12.12 20.11
C ASN A 590 -7.26 -13.60 19.75
N ARG A 591 -7.95 -13.91 18.63
CA ARG A 591 -8.13 -15.30 18.15
C ARG A 591 -6.82 -16.01 17.85
N HIS A 592 -5.83 -15.27 17.36
CA HIS A 592 -4.50 -15.81 17.05
C HIS A 592 -3.52 -15.75 18.23
N GLY A 593 -3.95 -15.22 19.40
CA GLY A 593 -3.12 -15.12 20.61
C GLY A 593 -2.01 -14.08 20.49
N TRP A 594 -2.19 -13.08 19.63
CA TRP A 594 -1.19 -12.02 19.39
C TRP A 594 -1.22 -10.96 20.48
N SER A 595 -0.04 -10.47 20.82
CA SER A 595 0.13 -9.24 21.59
C SER A 595 -0.06 -8.02 20.68
N TRP A 596 -0.50 -6.89 21.25
CA TRP A 596 -0.69 -5.68 20.45
C TRP A 596 -0.61 -4.38 21.25
N THR A 597 -0.26 -3.29 20.58
CA THR A 597 -0.31 -1.92 21.10
C THR A 597 -1.05 -1.00 20.16
N TYR A 598 -1.97 -0.21 20.71
CA TYR A 598 -2.76 0.79 19.99
C TYR A 598 -1.96 2.08 19.81
N HIS A 599 -1.90 2.61 18.63
CA HIS A 599 -1.29 3.90 18.29
C HIS A 599 -2.35 5.02 18.26
N ALA A 600 -2.36 6.05 19.21
CA ALA A 600 -1.40 6.18 20.26
C ALA A 600 -2.04 6.80 21.52
N PHE A 601 -1.36 6.70 22.64
CA PHE A 601 -1.79 7.31 23.91
C PHE A 601 -1.33 8.76 23.98
N ARG A 602 -2.28 9.71 23.94
CA ARG A 602 -2.09 11.16 24.17
C ARG A 602 -0.97 11.80 23.34
N GLU A 603 -0.74 11.34 22.11
CA GLU A 603 0.25 11.94 21.22
C GLU A 603 -0.39 12.98 20.30
N TYR A 604 -1.09 12.50 19.29
CA TYR A 604 -1.80 13.31 18.33
C TYR A 604 -3.31 13.12 18.49
N PRO A 605 -4.11 14.21 18.59
CA PRO A 605 -5.55 14.09 18.84
C PRO A 605 -6.29 13.18 17.87
N GLY A 606 -5.89 13.13 16.60
CA GLY A 606 -6.49 12.25 15.59
C GLY A 606 -6.36 10.76 15.88
N TRP A 607 -5.31 10.34 16.58
CA TRP A 607 -5.13 8.94 17.00
C TRP A 607 -5.63 8.66 18.41
N SER A 608 -5.71 9.71 19.24
CA SER A 608 -6.09 9.57 20.64
C SER A 608 -7.52 9.06 20.82
N LEU A 609 -7.71 8.18 21.77
CA LEU A 609 -9.02 7.65 22.18
C LEU A 609 -9.74 8.57 23.19
N GLU A 610 -9.11 9.64 23.61
CA GLU A 610 -9.64 10.63 24.57
C GLU A 610 -10.07 11.92 23.89
N HIS A 611 -10.35 11.86 22.58
CA HIS A 611 -10.86 12.97 21.78
C HIS A 611 -12.15 12.57 21.05
N GLU A 612 -12.91 13.57 20.62
CA GLU A 612 -14.19 13.37 19.92
C GLU A 612 -14.00 12.57 18.61
N ASP A 613 -15.02 11.76 18.27
CA ASP A 613 -15.05 10.95 17.07
C ASP A 613 -15.92 11.57 15.97
N GLY A 614 -15.64 11.22 14.71
CA GLY A 614 -16.50 11.53 13.55
C GLY A 614 -16.50 12.99 13.11
N VAL A 615 -15.61 13.82 13.67
CA VAL A 615 -15.56 15.26 13.38
C VAL A 615 -14.25 15.62 12.70
N VAL A 616 -14.33 16.05 11.44
CA VAL A 616 -13.19 16.61 10.70
C VAL A 616 -13.09 18.09 11.01
N ARG A 617 -12.00 18.49 11.67
CA ARG A 617 -11.74 19.90 11.96
C ARG A 617 -10.59 20.44 11.12
N LYS A 618 -10.76 21.68 10.68
CA LYS A 618 -9.83 22.36 9.79
C LYS A 618 -8.45 22.58 10.42
N ASP A 619 -8.40 22.77 11.72
CA ASP A 619 -7.20 23.02 12.53
C ASP A 619 -6.72 21.81 13.32
N ALA A 620 -7.30 20.63 13.07
CA ALA A 620 -7.07 19.39 13.83
C ALA A 620 -7.31 19.52 15.36
N ALA A 621 -7.97 20.59 15.81
CA ALA A 621 -8.29 20.82 17.20
C ALA A 621 -9.52 20.00 17.62
N LEU A 622 -9.37 18.69 17.72
CA LEU A 622 -10.38 17.80 18.28
C LEU A 622 -10.54 18.11 19.78
N LYS A 623 -11.78 18.12 20.24
CA LYS A 623 -12.05 18.36 21.65
C LYS A 623 -11.77 17.11 22.47
N PRO A 624 -11.08 17.25 23.62
CA PRO A 624 -10.99 16.16 24.58
C PRO A 624 -12.38 15.74 25.06
N VAL A 625 -12.60 14.46 25.21
CA VAL A 625 -13.82 13.86 25.76
C VAL A 625 -13.48 12.87 26.85
N ARG A 626 -14.41 12.64 27.77
CA ARG A 626 -14.22 11.65 28.84
C ARG A 626 -14.14 10.23 28.29
N GLU A 627 -14.92 9.94 27.27
CA GLU A 627 -14.97 8.65 26.60
C GLU A 627 -15.46 8.82 25.16
N SER A 628 -14.63 8.43 24.19
CA SER A 628 -15.03 8.35 22.79
C SER A 628 -15.62 6.97 22.48
N ALA A 629 -16.33 6.84 21.35
CA ALA A 629 -16.86 5.55 20.92
C ALA A 629 -15.73 4.54 20.62
N ARG A 630 -14.64 5.00 19.98
CA ARG A 630 -13.42 4.20 19.79
C ARG A 630 -12.81 3.80 21.13
N GLY A 631 -12.75 4.72 22.09
CA GLY A 631 -12.24 4.50 23.43
C GLY A 631 -13.00 3.42 24.18
N LYS A 632 -14.34 3.42 24.09
CA LYS A 632 -15.18 2.39 24.71
C LYS A 632 -14.85 0.99 24.21
N VAL A 633 -14.77 0.81 22.88
CA VAL A 633 -14.43 -0.48 22.27
C VAL A 633 -13.03 -0.93 22.66
N MET A 634 -12.07 -0.02 22.70
CA MET A 634 -10.70 -0.38 23.09
C MET A 634 -10.60 -0.76 24.56
N LYS A 635 -11.35 -0.12 25.48
CA LYS A 635 -11.43 -0.57 26.87
C LYS A 635 -11.99 -2.00 27.00
N GLU A 636 -12.98 -2.36 26.17
CA GLU A 636 -13.48 -3.72 26.11
C GLU A 636 -12.39 -4.69 25.63
N ALA A 637 -11.64 -4.31 24.57
CA ALA A 637 -10.56 -5.13 24.02
C ALA A 637 -9.39 -5.34 25.00
N PHE A 638 -8.97 -4.30 25.73
CA PHE A 638 -7.93 -4.42 26.76
C PHE A 638 -8.28 -5.41 27.85
N ARG A 639 -9.56 -5.46 28.24
CA ARG A 639 -10.08 -6.30 29.34
C ARG A 639 -10.57 -7.68 28.90
N ALA A 640 -10.60 -7.95 27.59
CA ALA A 640 -11.02 -9.24 27.08
C ALA A 640 -10.11 -10.37 27.59
N PRO A 641 -10.63 -11.58 27.84
CA PRO A 641 -9.79 -12.71 28.26
C PRO A 641 -8.66 -12.98 27.25
N VAL A 642 -7.50 -13.37 27.77
CA VAL A 642 -6.38 -13.83 26.94
C VAL A 642 -6.66 -15.27 26.54
N VAL A 643 -6.69 -15.54 25.24
CA VAL A 643 -6.76 -16.92 24.74
C VAL A 643 -5.33 -17.45 24.65
N ASN A 644 -4.95 -18.29 25.59
CA ASN A 644 -3.69 -19.04 25.50
C ASN A 644 -3.88 -20.17 24.49
N LYS A 645 -3.18 -20.12 23.38
CA LYS A 645 -3.08 -21.22 22.40
C LYS A 645 -1.84 -22.08 22.63
#